data_ddc18527470b5658852a4b933d8f3d24
#
_entry.id   ddc18527470b5658852a4b933d8f3d24
#
_cell.length_a   1.000
_cell.length_b   1.000
_cell.length_c   1.000
_cell.angle_alpha   90.00
_cell.angle_beta   90.00
_cell.angle_gamma   90.00
#
_symmetry.space_group_name_H-M   'P 1'
#
loop_
_entity.id
_entity.type
_entity.pdbx_description
1 polymer ?
#
loop_
_entity_poly.entity_id
_entity_poly.type
_entity_poly.pdbx_seq_one_letter_code
_entity_poly.pdbx_strand_id
1 'polypeptide(L)'
;MNKLALQTKLKRLLIAGGLAALVAVPLLLGNPGMRKVDAAQGDVKINSTNFPDEEFRKYISKNIDRNKDGVLSKAEIKKVTEIKLEHYDEAGNKYVYNDLTGIGVFTELQTLECVGNELTKLDVSKNTKLVELDCGFNELTKLDVSKNSKLEYLSCGDNELTKLDVSKNTKLVELDCGGNELTKLDVSKNTKLVKLDCNRNKLTKLDVSKNTKLEFVECGRNGIKELNVSKLTKLKELRCYVNKLTKLDVSKNVKLEILDCVSNNLTGLDLRKNTKLVELSCSSNKLTKLDLTKNTKLHTLWCSSNKLTKLDVSKNTKLSKIICSRNKLTKLDFTKNLDLVDLYCETNKLTKLNVDKNEKLICLVCSDNKLTQLHLTNNKQLVKLECAKNQLTQLDTSHNNALVWVECTNNRLTKLDFSASPLCDSVVCNENKLTEIIVPKNMENDRIYYDKNLKVSIKKKTKPVKNGAYFVEDTSNYPYCTFRVTSTKAGNRTVSLGAWTNGGAFGTKGWKSYMKGIKYGNQTYKLTSIDSGAFAGATFSEYDGNNNIVIGGSIKTIGSKAFAGTKVLRTITLGTSVEKIGSYAFANSRDLKVLKIKTTKLTSKTLSKKTFAGITSKTTVKVPKSKLSAYKKLFRKCGLSKNVKVKAI
;
A
#
# COMPACT_ATOMS: atom_id res chain seq x y z
N MET A 1 16.14 -2.79 -9.17
CA MET A 1 16.29 -4.12 -8.52
C MET A 1 16.08 -3.89 -7.03
N ASN A 2 15.02 -4.43 -6.46
CA ASN A 2 14.54 -4.10 -5.13
C ASN A 2 15.47 -4.60 -4.03
N LYS A 3 15.78 -3.74 -3.04
CA LYS A 3 16.53 -4.07 -1.82
C LYS A 3 16.01 -5.30 -1.07
N LEU A 4 14.73 -5.63 -1.22
CA LEU A 4 14.09 -6.79 -0.58
C LEU A 4 14.57 -8.12 -1.18
N ALA A 5 14.74 -8.20 -2.52
CA ALA A 5 15.28 -9.39 -3.20
C ALA A 5 16.77 -9.58 -2.90
N LEU A 6 17.50 -8.48 -2.62
CA LEU A 6 18.91 -8.52 -2.23
C LEU A 6 19.07 -8.94 -0.76
N GLN A 7 18.18 -8.53 0.13
CA GLN A 7 18.20 -8.96 1.54
C GLN A 7 17.90 -10.44 1.71
N THR A 8 17.00 -11.01 0.90
CA THR A 8 16.70 -12.45 0.91
C THR A 8 17.88 -13.26 0.39
N LYS A 9 18.58 -12.79 -0.67
CA LYS A 9 19.82 -13.43 -1.16
C LYS A 9 21.01 -13.28 -0.23
N LEU A 10 21.18 -12.17 0.46
CA LEU A 10 22.27 -11.98 1.44
C LEU A 10 22.06 -12.79 2.73
N LYS A 11 20.82 -13.05 3.15
CA LYS A 11 20.55 -13.98 4.27
C LYS A 11 20.86 -15.44 3.91
N ARG A 12 20.74 -15.84 2.63
CA ARG A 12 21.11 -17.19 2.16
C ARG A 12 22.62 -17.48 2.16
N LEU A 13 23.48 -16.45 2.17
CA LEU A 13 24.97 -16.60 2.16
C LEU A 13 25.63 -16.62 3.54
N LEU A 14 24.89 -16.35 4.62
CA LEU A 14 25.43 -16.29 5.99
C LEU A 14 25.13 -17.52 6.87
N ILE A 15 24.43 -18.53 6.33
CA ILE A 15 24.06 -19.76 7.09
C ILE A 15 24.90 -20.99 6.66
N ALA A 16 25.79 -20.86 5.68
CA ALA A 16 26.65 -21.96 5.24
C ALA A 16 28.06 -21.93 5.85
N GLY A 17 28.16 -21.81 7.14
CA GLY A 17 29.49 -21.86 7.78
C GLY A 17 29.43 -21.88 9.29
N GLY A 18 29.34 -23.10 9.88
CA GLY A 18 29.44 -23.20 11.35
C GLY A 18 29.34 -24.64 11.86
N LEU A 19 30.45 -25.29 11.85
CA LEU A 19 30.95 -26.47 12.62
C LEU A 19 29.99 -27.26 13.52
N ALA A 20 30.08 -28.56 13.27
CA ALA A 20 29.67 -29.63 14.17
C ALA A 20 30.46 -29.63 15.52
N ALA A 21 29.78 -29.82 16.61
CA ALA A 21 30.36 -30.31 17.85
C ALA A 21 29.42 -31.36 18.44
N LEU A 22 29.90 -32.59 18.40
CA LEU A 22 29.36 -33.73 19.20
C LEU A 22 29.49 -33.43 20.69
N VAL A 23 28.43 -33.65 21.44
CA VAL A 23 28.54 -34.02 22.86
C VAL A 23 27.53 -35.11 23.18
N ALA A 24 28.06 -36.14 23.82
CA ALA A 24 27.42 -37.39 24.14
C ALA A 24 26.46 -37.31 25.35
N VAL A 25 25.56 -38.24 25.34
CA VAL A 25 24.52 -38.67 26.28
C VAL A 25 24.99 -38.77 27.75
N PRO A 26 24.09 -38.64 28.75
CA PRO A 26 23.72 -39.87 29.44
C PRO A 26 22.21 -40.10 29.58
N LEU A 27 21.85 -41.38 29.44
CA LEU A 27 20.65 -42.00 29.97
C LEU A 27 20.57 -41.84 31.49
N LEU A 28 19.34 -41.66 32.02
CA LEU A 28 18.75 -42.46 33.10
C LEU A 28 17.49 -41.78 33.66
N LEU A 29 16.46 -42.44 33.69
CA LEU A 29 15.61 -43.07 34.69
C LEU A 29 14.12 -42.83 34.41
N GLY A 30 13.43 -43.93 34.32
CA GLY A 30 12.05 -44.07 34.00
C GLY A 30 11.09 -43.57 35.08
N ASN A 31 9.93 -43.18 34.62
CA ASN A 31 8.74 -43.02 35.43
C ASN A 31 7.76 -44.15 35.04
N PRO A 32 7.29 -44.97 35.96
CA PRO A 32 6.39 -46.08 35.67
C PRO A 32 4.95 -45.59 35.66
N GLY A 33 4.30 -45.67 34.50
CA GLY A 33 2.87 -45.44 34.46
C GLY A 33 2.21 -45.04 33.14
N MET A 34 2.94 -45.08 32.02
CA MET A 34 2.25 -44.99 30.73
C MET A 34 1.87 -46.39 30.23
N ARG A 35 0.58 -46.74 30.30
CA ARG A 35 0.04 -47.86 29.54
C ARG A 35 0.41 -47.66 28.07
N LYS A 36 1.21 -48.57 27.47
CA LYS A 36 1.33 -48.69 26.02
C LYS A 36 -0.07 -49.02 25.49
N VAL A 37 -0.74 -48.05 24.97
CA VAL A 37 -1.93 -48.29 24.17
C VAL A 37 -1.41 -48.83 22.83
N ASP A 38 -1.62 -50.10 22.55
CA ASP A 38 -1.39 -50.68 21.24
C ASP A 38 -2.32 -49.94 20.28
N ALA A 39 -1.75 -49.32 19.20
CA ALA A 39 -2.51 -48.59 18.23
C ALA A 39 -3.56 -49.53 17.59
N ALA A 40 -4.84 -49.15 17.67
CA ALA A 40 -5.90 -49.89 17.01
C ALA A 40 -5.65 -49.89 15.50
N GLN A 41 -6.12 -50.93 14.78
CA GLN A 41 -5.89 -51.04 13.33
C GLN A 41 -6.43 -49.81 12.61
N GLY A 42 -5.55 -48.95 12.10
CA GLY A 42 -5.84 -47.68 11.40
C GLY A 42 -5.55 -46.41 12.21
N ASP A 43 -5.04 -46.51 13.42
CA ASP A 43 -4.46 -45.40 14.20
C ASP A 43 -3.02 -45.12 13.72
N VAL A 44 -2.56 -43.87 13.84
CA VAL A 44 -1.26 -43.43 13.31
C VAL A 44 -0.37 -42.93 14.45
N LYS A 45 0.77 -43.59 14.67
CA LYS A 45 1.76 -43.18 15.68
C LYS A 45 2.40 -41.84 15.27
N ILE A 46 2.54 -40.94 16.23
CA ILE A 46 3.27 -39.67 16.04
C ILE A 46 4.75 -39.94 16.26
N ASN A 47 5.46 -40.29 15.19
CA ASN A 47 6.88 -40.58 15.21
C ASN A 47 7.58 -40.11 13.93
N SER A 48 8.91 -40.23 13.89
CA SER A 48 9.73 -39.78 12.75
C SER A 48 9.50 -40.56 11.44
N THR A 49 8.92 -41.77 11.54
CA THR A 49 8.57 -42.58 10.35
C THR A 49 7.33 -42.02 9.63
N ASN A 50 6.29 -41.65 10.40
CA ASN A 50 5.02 -41.17 9.86
C ASN A 50 5.04 -39.65 9.61
N PHE A 51 5.80 -38.92 10.42
CA PHE A 51 5.96 -37.47 10.35
C PHE A 51 7.44 -37.09 10.54
N PRO A 52 8.27 -37.09 9.48
CA PRO A 52 9.73 -36.91 9.59
C PRO A 52 10.16 -35.56 10.17
N ASP A 53 9.42 -34.49 9.88
CA ASP A 53 9.73 -33.14 10.35
C ASP A 53 9.40 -33.01 11.85
N GLU A 54 10.36 -32.52 12.63
CA GLU A 54 10.22 -32.40 14.08
C GLU A 54 9.20 -31.34 14.48
N GLU A 55 9.21 -30.18 13.80
CA GLU A 55 8.28 -29.09 14.11
C GLU A 55 6.85 -29.50 13.73
N PHE A 56 6.68 -30.22 12.62
CA PHE A 56 5.37 -30.73 12.23
C PHE A 56 4.87 -31.78 13.24
N ARG A 57 5.73 -32.67 13.73
CA ARG A 57 5.36 -33.60 14.84
C ARG A 57 4.93 -32.85 16.11
N LYS A 58 5.67 -31.80 16.49
CA LYS A 58 5.32 -30.94 17.64
C LYS A 58 3.95 -30.28 17.43
N TYR A 59 3.72 -29.74 16.23
CA TYR A 59 2.41 -29.17 15.89
C TYR A 59 1.28 -30.18 16.04
N ILE A 60 1.45 -31.41 15.51
CA ILE A 60 0.46 -32.49 15.59
C ILE A 60 0.20 -32.88 17.04
N SER A 61 1.26 -33.13 17.81
CA SER A 61 1.16 -33.51 19.23
C SER A 61 0.49 -32.43 20.09
N LYS A 62 0.72 -31.16 19.75
CA LYS A 62 0.15 -30.04 20.51
C LYS A 62 -1.30 -29.75 20.15
N ASN A 63 -1.65 -29.83 18.85
CA ASN A 63 -2.91 -29.27 18.34
C ASN A 63 -3.94 -30.34 17.93
N ILE A 64 -3.50 -31.57 17.65
CA ILE A 64 -4.35 -32.62 17.07
C ILE A 64 -4.50 -33.81 18.04
N ASP A 65 -3.42 -34.30 18.61
CA ASP A 65 -3.41 -35.33 19.63
C ASP A 65 -4.00 -34.77 20.94
N ARG A 66 -5.30 -34.98 21.13
CA ARG A 66 -6.03 -34.36 22.24
C ARG A 66 -5.83 -35.06 23.56
N ASN A 67 -5.68 -36.40 23.54
CA ASN A 67 -5.48 -37.23 24.72
C ASN A 67 -3.99 -37.35 25.11
N LYS A 68 -3.07 -36.86 24.23
CA LYS A 68 -1.61 -36.83 24.39
C LYS A 68 -1.00 -38.23 24.63
N ASP A 69 -1.55 -39.25 23.98
CA ASP A 69 -1.04 -40.61 24.04
C ASP A 69 0.05 -40.91 22.99
N GLY A 70 0.36 -39.98 22.12
CA GLY A 70 1.36 -40.10 21.05
C GLY A 70 0.85 -40.86 19.82
N VAL A 71 -0.47 -41.09 19.74
CA VAL A 71 -1.13 -41.81 18.64
C VAL A 71 -2.33 -40.99 18.16
N LEU A 72 -2.44 -40.80 16.87
CA LEU A 72 -3.64 -40.21 16.27
C LEU A 72 -4.69 -41.30 16.04
N SER A 73 -5.75 -41.29 16.82
CA SER A 73 -6.90 -42.14 16.60
C SER A 73 -7.68 -41.74 15.34
N LYS A 74 -8.42 -42.71 14.75
CA LYS A 74 -9.34 -42.39 13.61
C LYS A 74 -10.31 -41.25 13.93
N ALA A 75 -10.73 -41.12 15.19
CA ALA A 75 -11.66 -40.12 15.65
C ALA A 75 -11.01 -38.72 15.67
N GLU A 76 -9.75 -38.62 16.05
CA GLU A 76 -8.97 -37.36 15.98
C GLU A 76 -8.69 -36.97 14.56
N ILE A 77 -8.17 -37.91 13.74
CA ILE A 77 -7.91 -37.67 12.30
C ILE A 77 -9.15 -37.12 11.57
N LYS A 78 -10.34 -37.76 11.81
CA LYS A 78 -11.60 -37.31 11.19
C LYS A 78 -12.06 -35.91 11.56
N LYS A 79 -11.59 -35.36 12.68
CA LYS A 79 -11.98 -34.02 13.13
C LYS A 79 -11.08 -32.92 12.54
N VAL A 80 -9.98 -33.28 11.91
CA VAL A 80 -9.04 -32.31 11.32
C VAL A 80 -9.53 -31.87 9.95
N THR A 81 -10.12 -30.69 9.92
CA THR A 81 -10.60 -30.05 8.69
C THR A 81 -9.73 -28.86 8.28
N GLU A 82 -8.86 -28.37 9.17
CA GLU A 82 -7.98 -27.23 8.97
C GLU A 82 -6.62 -27.46 9.61
N ILE A 83 -5.55 -27.16 8.87
CA ILE A 83 -4.17 -27.09 9.37
C ILE A 83 -3.59 -25.76 8.91
N LYS A 84 -3.15 -24.94 9.87
CA LYS A 84 -2.47 -23.66 9.66
C LYS A 84 -1.13 -23.71 10.38
N LEU A 85 -0.07 -23.67 9.60
CA LEU A 85 1.29 -23.73 10.12
C LEU A 85 1.81 -22.30 10.24
N GLU A 86 1.68 -21.75 11.45
CA GLU A 86 2.13 -20.39 11.75
C GLU A 86 3.65 -20.36 11.91
N HIS A 87 4.28 -19.27 11.45
CA HIS A 87 5.75 -19.09 11.48
C HIS A 87 6.30 -18.66 12.83
N TYR A 88 5.46 -18.11 13.70
CA TYR A 88 5.88 -17.54 14.96
C TYR A 88 4.93 -17.98 16.05
N ASP A 89 5.50 -18.37 17.20
CA ASP A 89 4.71 -18.54 18.41
C ASP A 89 4.30 -17.19 19.03
N GLU A 90 3.51 -17.25 20.10
CA GLU A 90 3.10 -16.06 20.86
C GLU A 90 4.30 -15.32 21.49
N ALA A 91 5.44 -15.98 21.66
CA ALA A 91 6.69 -15.41 22.16
C ALA A 91 7.56 -14.82 21.05
N GLY A 92 7.19 -15.02 19.76
CA GLY A 92 7.92 -14.52 18.60
C GLY A 92 9.04 -15.43 18.09
N ASN A 93 9.11 -16.70 18.56
CA ASN A 93 10.04 -17.68 18.03
C ASN A 93 9.58 -18.18 16.67
N LYS A 94 10.52 -18.28 15.72
CA LYS A 94 10.23 -18.71 14.35
C LYS A 94 10.18 -20.24 14.27
N TYR A 95 9.11 -20.76 13.69
CA TYR A 95 9.01 -22.15 13.24
C TYR A 95 9.28 -22.25 11.74
N VAL A 96 9.91 -23.33 11.33
CA VAL A 96 10.14 -23.64 9.91
C VAL A 96 9.82 -25.12 9.72
N TYR A 97 8.90 -25.40 8.83
CA TYR A 97 8.50 -26.73 8.44
C TYR A 97 9.17 -27.08 7.12
N ASN A 98 10.03 -28.12 7.11
CA ASN A 98 10.77 -28.51 5.93
C ASN A 98 10.15 -29.71 5.18
N ASP A 99 9.33 -30.49 5.88
CA ASP A 99 8.69 -31.68 5.31
C ASP A 99 7.32 -31.94 5.96
N LEU A 100 6.27 -31.92 5.15
CA LEU A 100 4.91 -32.26 5.58
C LEU A 100 4.52 -33.70 5.23
N THR A 101 5.49 -34.62 5.08
CA THR A 101 5.20 -36.06 4.95
C THR A 101 4.32 -36.49 6.11
N GLY A 102 3.27 -37.24 5.81
CA GLY A 102 2.23 -37.60 6.80
C GLY A 102 0.96 -36.72 6.71
N ILE A 103 0.99 -35.58 6.04
CA ILE A 103 -0.21 -34.72 5.85
C ILE A 103 -1.38 -35.50 5.22
N GLY A 104 -1.09 -36.51 4.39
CA GLY A 104 -2.08 -37.32 3.71
C GLY A 104 -2.97 -38.16 4.63
N VAL A 105 -2.63 -38.33 5.93
CA VAL A 105 -3.48 -39.05 6.89
C VAL A 105 -4.76 -38.27 7.20
N PHE A 106 -4.72 -36.93 7.07
CA PHE A 106 -5.86 -36.04 7.33
C PHE A 106 -6.81 -35.95 6.12
N THR A 107 -7.54 -37.04 5.86
CA THR A 107 -8.40 -37.17 4.65
C THR A 107 -9.62 -36.24 4.66
N GLU A 108 -9.98 -35.66 5.82
CA GLU A 108 -11.07 -34.69 5.96
C GLU A 108 -10.62 -33.23 5.80
N LEU A 109 -9.31 -33.01 5.56
CA LEU A 109 -8.71 -31.68 5.48
C LEU A 109 -9.33 -30.87 4.32
N GLN A 110 -9.83 -29.67 4.65
CA GLN A 110 -10.44 -28.71 3.74
C GLN A 110 -9.55 -27.47 3.53
N THR A 111 -8.79 -27.09 4.55
CA THR A 111 -7.88 -25.92 4.50
C THR A 111 -6.49 -26.34 4.95
N LEU A 112 -5.50 -26.07 4.09
CA LEU A 112 -4.08 -26.20 4.41
C LEU A 112 -3.37 -24.87 4.12
N GLU A 113 -2.85 -24.21 5.16
CA GLU A 113 -1.97 -23.05 5.07
C GLU A 113 -0.57 -23.44 5.57
N CYS A 114 0.42 -23.43 4.66
CA CYS A 114 1.82 -23.76 4.95
C CYS A 114 2.78 -22.76 4.26
N VAL A 115 2.36 -21.49 4.22
CA VAL A 115 3.06 -20.36 3.59
C VAL A 115 4.42 -20.12 4.24
N GLY A 116 5.42 -19.72 3.43
CA GLY A 116 6.69 -19.14 3.90
C GLY A 116 7.60 -20.14 4.62
N ASN A 117 7.48 -21.40 4.34
CA ASN A 117 8.33 -22.47 4.85
C ASN A 117 9.50 -22.78 3.91
N GLU A 118 10.21 -23.86 4.14
CA GLU A 118 11.31 -24.33 3.32
C GLU A 118 10.96 -25.68 2.65
N LEU A 119 9.67 -25.84 2.28
CA LEU A 119 9.18 -27.05 1.66
C LEU A 119 9.72 -27.19 0.23
N THR A 120 10.45 -28.27 -0.05
CA THR A 120 10.90 -28.64 -1.40
C THR A 120 9.93 -29.59 -2.11
N LYS A 121 9.03 -30.23 -1.34
CA LYS A 121 7.98 -31.14 -1.83
C LYS A 121 6.71 -31.00 -0.99
N LEU A 122 5.56 -31.25 -1.59
CA LEU A 122 4.27 -31.27 -0.90
C LEU A 122 3.36 -32.27 -1.63
N ASP A 123 2.97 -33.35 -0.94
CA ASP A 123 2.01 -34.34 -1.46
C ASP A 123 0.66 -34.18 -0.77
N VAL A 124 -0.31 -33.63 -1.49
CA VAL A 124 -1.70 -33.46 -1.06
C VAL A 124 -2.68 -34.42 -1.75
N SER A 125 -2.15 -35.46 -2.42
CA SER A 125 -2.96 -36.38 -3.22
C SER A 125 -4.04 -37.14 -2.44
N LYS A 126 -3.84 -37.33 -1.14
CA LYS A 126 -4.81 -37.98 -0.23
C LYS A 126 -5.82 -36.98 0.38
N ASN A 127 -5.51 -35.69 0.37
CA ASN A 127 -6.37 -34.65 0.95
C ASN A 127 -7.42 -34.19 -0.08
N THR A 128 -8.22 -35.13 -0.57
CA THR A 128 -9.15 -34.92 -1.70
C THR A 128 -10.34 -34.00 -1.38
N LYS A 129 -10.47 -33.59 -0.11
CA LYS A 129 -11.49 -32.65 0.37
C LYS A 129 -11.00 -31.19 0.43
N LEU A 130 -9.74 -30.92 0.09
CA LEU A 130 -9.20 -29.57 0.10
C LEU A 130 -10.03 -28.62 -0.76
N VAL A 131 -10.39 -27.51 -0.13
CA VAL A 131 -11.07 -26.34 -0.72
C VAL A 131 -10.11 -25.18 -0.82
N GLU A 132 -9.22 -25.03 0.16
CA GLU A 132 -8.20 -23.99 0.25
C GLU A 132 -6.82 -24.61 0.44
N LEU A 133 -5.88 -24.26 -0.42
CA LEU A 133 -4.47 -24.61 -0.31
C LEU A 133 -3.64 -23.34 -0.48
N ASP A 134 -2.90 -22.96 0.56
CA ASP A 134 -1.89 -21.93 0.52
C ASP A 134 -0.52 -22.51 0.88
N CYS A 135 0.32 -22.66 -0.14
CA CYS A 135 1.69 -23.16 -0.05
C CYS A 135 2.69 -22.17 -0.69
N GLY A 136 2.34 -20.89 -0.71
CA GLY A 136 3.21 -19.84 -1.21
C GLY A 136 4.49 -19.67 -0.41
N PHE A 137 5.50 -18.99 -0.98
CA PHE A 137 6.79 -18.71 -0.34
C PHE A 137 7.47 -19.97 0.22
N ASN A 138 7.61 -20.99 -0.64
CA ASN A 138 8.34 -22.23 -0.36
C ASN A 138 9.40 -22.46 -1.45
N GLU A 139 9.97 -23.66 -1.52
CA GLU A 139 10.98 -24.06 -2.51
C GLU A 139 10.47 -25.22 -3.40
N LEU A 140 9.14 -25.25 -3.64
CA LEU A 140 8.52 -26.30 -4.43
C LEU A 140 8.92 -26.22 -5.90
N THR A 141 9.50 -27.28 -6.42
CA THR A 141 9.81 -27.41 -7.86
C THR A 141 8.69 -28.07 -8.65
N LYS A 142 7.78 -28.78 -7.94
CA LYS A 142 6.59 -29.45 -8.50
C LYS A 142 5.44 -29.38 -7.50
N LEU A 143 4.22 -29.28 -8.02
CA LEU A 143 3.00 -29.35 -7.23
C LEU A 143 1.93 -30.08 -8.05
N ASP A 144 1.44 -31.22 -7.55
CA ASP A 144 0.33 -31.95 -8.15
C ASP A 144 -0.95 -31.75 -7.32
N VAL A 145 -1.91 -31.05 -7.89
CA VAL A 145 -3.24 -30.79 -7.30
C VAL A 145 -4.36 -31.53 -8.06
N SER A 146 -4.01 -32.51 -8.92
CA SER A 146 -4.98 -33.20 -9.76
C SER A 146 -6.05 -33.98 -8.99
N LYS A 147 -5.76 -34.39 -7.74
CA LYS A 147 -6.70 -35.09 -6.86
C LYS A 147 -7.59 -34.13 -6.03
N ASN A 148 -7.23 -32.84 -5.98
CA ASN A 148 -7.91 -31.85 -5.15
C ASN A 148 -8.98 -31.10 -5.95
N SER A 149 -9.92 -31.85 -6.56
CA SER A 149 -10.94 -31.30 -7.48
C SER A 149 -11.96 -30.36 -6.81
N LYS A 150 -11.91 -30.22 -5.48
CA LYS A 150 -12.77 -29.31 -4.70
C LYS A 150 -12.15 -27.94 -4.48
N LEU A 151 -10.87 -27.74 -4.83
CA LEU A 151 -10.18 -26.47 -4.62
C LEU A 151 -10.94 -25.30 -5.25
N GLU A 152 -11.19 -24.31 -4.41
CA GLU A 152 -11.74 -23.00 -4.76
C GLU A 152 -10.67 -21.90 -4.66
N TYR A 153 -9.69 -22.07 -3.76
CA TYR A 153 -8.53 -21.20 -3.57
C TYR A 153 -7.25 -22.02 -3.67
N LEU A 154 -6.34 -21.58 -4.53
CA LEU A 154 -4.98 -22.09 -4.63
C LEU A 154 -3.99 -20.92 -4.67
N SER A 155 -3.11 -20.85 -3.68
CA SER A 155 -1.94 -19.99 -3.64
C SER A 155 -0.69 -20.86 -3.60
N CYS A 156 0.13 -20.76 -4.62
CA CYS A 156 1.43 -21.41 -4.75
C CYS A 156 2.49 -20.44 -5.28
N GLY A 157 2.27 -19.13 -5.05
CA GLY A 157 3.18 -18.08 -5.46
C GLY A 157 4.52 -18.14 -4.74
N ASP A 158 5.55 -17.50 -5.35
CA ASP A 158 6.92 -17.45 -4.82
C ASP A 158 7.46 -18.84 -4.46
N ASN A 159 7.49 -19.74 -5.48
CA ASN A 159 8.06 -21.07 -5.47
C ASN A 159 9.01 -21.23 -6.70
N GLU A 160 9.42 -22.45 -7.02
CA GLU A 160 10.29 -22.77 -8.16
C GLU A 160 9.58 -23.63 -9.22
N LEU A 161 8.24 -23.51 -9.32
CA LEU A 161 7.43 -24.33 -10.22
C LEU A 161 7.73 -24.00 -11.69
N THR A 162 8.13 -25.00 -12.46
CA THR A 162 8.31 -24.86 -13.91
C THR A 162 7.05 -25.21 -14.71
N LYS A 163 6.12 -25.95 -14.11
CA LYS A 163 4.82 -26.36 -14.65
C LYS A 163 3.76 -26.35 -13.55
N LEU A 164 2.53 -26.03 -13.90
CA LEU A 164 1.37 -26.13 -13.03
C LEU A 164 0.16 -26.56 -13.86
N ASP A 165 -0.44 -27.72 -13.54
CA ASP A 165 -1.66 -28.19 -14.16
C ASP A 165 -2.83 -28.04 -13.17
N VAL A 166 -3.74 -27.14 -13.50
CA VAL A 166 -4.97 -26.87 -12.74
C VAL A 166 -6.24 -27.34 -13.47
N SER A 167 -6.09 -28.16 -14.52
CA SER A 167 -7.20 -28.59 -15.38
C SER A 167 -8.27 -29.39 -14.64
N LYS A 168 -7.92 -30.06 -13.54
CA LYS A 168 -8.85 -30.82 -12.69
C LYS A 168 -9.52 -29.96 -11.62
N ASN A 169 -9.00 -28.77 -11.34
CA ASN A 169 -9.48 -27.88 -10.28
C ASN A 169 -10.53 -26.89 -10.84
N THR A 170 -11.59 -27.42 -11.45
CA THR A 170 -12.61 -26.65 -12.19
C THR A 170 -13.48 -25.76 -11.29
N LYS A 171 -13.32 -25.86 -9.98
CA LYS A 171 -14.02 -25.02 -8.98
C LYS A 171 -13.24 -23.77 -8.59
N LEU A 172 -11.98 -23.63 -9.01
CA LEU A 172 -11.12 -22.50 -8.64
C LEU A 172 -11.81 -21.16 -8.92
N VAL A 173 -11.84 -20.35 -7.86
CA VAL A 173 -12.29 -18.95 -7.83
C VAL A 173 -11.09 -18.01 -7.78
N GLU A 174 -10.06 -18.37 -7.02
CA GLU A 174 -8.80 -17.62 -6.93
C GLU A 174 -7.62 -18.56 -7.21
N LEU A 175 -6.71 -18.09 -8.07
CA LEU A 175 -5.44 -18.73 -8.35
C LEU A 175 -4.33 -17.69 -8.24
N ASP A 176 -3.40 -17.92 -7.33
CA ASP A 176 -2.12 -17.23 -7.24
C ASP A 176 -0.99 -18.21 -7.51
N CYS A 177 -0.28 -18.01 -8.63
CA CYS A 177 0.91 -18.75 -9.03
C CYS A 177 2.03 -17.78 -9.45
N GLY A 178 1.99 -16.55 -8.94
CA GLY A 178 3.01 -15.54 -9.18
C GLY A 178 4.39 -15.94 -8.63
N GLY A 179 5.47 -15.34 -9.15
CA GLY A 179 6.83 -15.61 -8.62
C GLY A 179 7.29 -17.05 -8.80
N ASN A 180 7.03 -17.65 -9.96
CA ASN A 180 7.46 -19.00 -10.32
C ASN A 180 8.29 -18.99 -11.64
N GLU A 181 8.58 -20.16 -12.18
CA GLU A 181 9.35 -20.37 -13.40
C GLU A 181 8.47 -20.86 -14.57
N LEU A 182 7.15 -20.60 -14.52
CA LEU A 182 6.17 -21.10 -15.48
C LEU A 182 6.41 -20.51 -16.87
N THR A 183 6.56 -21.37 -17.87
CA THR A 183 6.66 -20.98 -19.28
C THR A 183 5.31 -21.01 -20.00
N LYS A 184 4.33 -21.75 -19.46
CA LYS A 184 2.96 -21.88 -19.94
C LYS A 184 2.00 -21.99 -18.74
N LEU A 185 0.79 -21.47 -18.90
CA LEU A 185 -0.30 -21.61 -17.94
C LEU A 185 -1.62 -21.76 -18.71
N ASP A 186 -2.30 -22.89 -18.54
CA ASP A 186 -3.61 -23.13 -19.11
C ASP A 186 -4.68 -23.06 -18.01
N VAL A 187 -5.51 -22.03 -18.05
CA VAL A 187 -6.65 -21.82 -17.13
C VAL A 187 -8.00 -22.00 -17.82
N SER A 188 -8.03 -22.59 -19.03
CA SER A 188 -9.24 -22.73 -19.85
C SER A 188 -10.36 -23.53 -19.17
N LYS A 189 -10.01 -24.45 -18.27
CA LYS A 189 -10.98 -25.24 -17.49
C LYS A 189 -11.46 -24.55 -16.22
N ASN A 190 -10.76 -23.51 -15.76
CA ASN A 190 -11.08 -22.81 -14.51
C ASN A 190 -12.03 -21.63 -14.75
N THR A 191 -13.19 -21.92 -15.35
CA THR A 191 -14.16 -20.91 -15.81
C THR A 191 -14.86 -20.15 -14.68
N LYS A 192 -14.61 -20.53 -13.42
CA LYS A 192 -15.13 -19.86 -12.23
C LYS A 192 -14.19 -18.78 -11.68
N LEU A 193 -12.96 -18.69 -12.20
CA LEU A 193 -11.97 -17.74 -11.72
C LEU A 193 -12.49 -16.31 -11.70
N VAL A 194 -12.33 -15.66 -10.55
CA VAL A 194 -12.59 -14.25 -10.28
C VAL A 194 -11.28 -13.49 -10.12
N LYS A 195 -10.25 -14.14 -9.55
CA LYS A 195 -8.91 -13.58 -9.38
C LYS A 195 -7.87 -14.52 -9.96
N LEU A 196 -6.97 -13.98 -10.78
CA LEU A 196 -5.79 -14.64 -11.32
C LEU A 196 -4.57 -13.77 -11.09
N ASP A 197 -3.61 -14.30 -10.36
CA ASP A 197 -2.26 -13.77 -10.27
C ASP A 197 -1.27 -14.79 -10.84
N CYS A 198 -0.57 -14.41 -11.91
CA CYS A 198 0.51 -15.17 -12.53
C CYS A 198 1.71 -14.28 -12.84
N ASN A 199 1.88 -13.20 -12.07
CA ASN A 199 3.00 -12.27 -12.23
C ASN A 199 4.36 -12.97 -12.00
N ARG A 200 5.46 -12.33 -12.47
CA ARG A 200 6.82 -12.81 -12.21
C ARG A 200 7.00 -14.28 -12.58
N ASN A 201 6.66 -14.60 -13.84
CA ASN A 201 6.86 -15.92 -14.48
C ASN A 201 7.61 -15.75 -15.82
N LYS A 202 7.71 -16.81 -16.61
CA LYS A 202 8.33 -16.81 -17.95
C LYS A 202 7.29 -16.98 -19.07
N LEU A 203 6.04 -16.56 -18.83
CA LEU A 203 4.94 -16.70 -19.79
C LEU A 203 5.17 -15.83 -21.02
N THR A 204 5.05 -16.39 -22.20
CA THR A 204 5.10 -15.65 -23.48
C THR A 204 3.72 -15.39 -24.06
N LYS A 205 2.70 -16.12 -23.59
CA LYS A 205 1.28 -16.01 -23.95
C LYS A 205 0.43 -16.29 -22.71
N LEU A 206 -0.74 -15.68 -22.65
CA LEU A 206 -1.77 -15.95 -21.63
C LEU A 206 -3.15 -15.86 -22.29
N ASP A 207 -3.87 -16.98 -22.32
CA ASP A 207 -5.26 -17.01 -22.81
C ASP A 207 -6.23 -17.07 -21.61
N VAL A 208 -6.99 -16.00 -21.43
CA VAL A 208 -8.03 -15.86 -20.40
C VAL A 208 -9.44 -15.76 -21.00
N SER A 209 -9.61 -16.12 -22.28
CA SER A 209 -10.87 -15.96 -23.01
C SER A 209 -12.05 -16.76 -22.43
N LYS A 210 -11.76 -17.86 -21.72
CA LYS A 210 -12.76 -18.69 -21.04
C LYS A 210 -13.09 -18.23 -19.62
N ASN A 211 -12.27 -17.37 -19.02
CA ASN A 211 -12.40 -16.95 -17.63
C ASN A 211 -13.24 -15.67 -17.49
N THR A 212 -14.43 -15.67 -18.04
CA THR A 212 -15.31 -14.49 -18.19
C THR A 212 -15.79 -13.87 -16.88
N LYS A 213 -15.51 -14.53 -15.74
CA LYS A 213 -15.85 -14.05 -14.39
C LYS A 213 -14.73 -13.23 -13.76
N LEU A 214 -13.54 -13.18 -14.37
CA LEU A 214 -12.40 -12.47 -13.82
C LEU A 214 -12.71 -10.98 -13.57
N GLU A 215 -12.45 -10.57 -12.34
CA GLU A 215 -12.50 -9.19 -11.88
C GLU A 215 -11.10 -8.61 -11.65
N PHE A 216 -10.12 -9.47 -11.37
CA PHE A 216 -8.71 -9.14 -11.14
C PHE A 216 -7.81 -10.04 -12.00
N VAL A 217 -6.88 -9.43 -12.73
CA VAL A 217 -5.80 -10.14 -13.45
C VAL A 217 -4.49 -9.42 -13.20
N GLU A 218 -3.52 -10.13 -12.64
CA GLU A 218 -2.14 -9.70 -12.55
C GLU A 218 -1.23 -10.68 -13.32
N CYS A 219 -0.61 -10.20 -14.38
CA CYS A 219 0.30 -10.97 -15.24
C CYS A 219 1.57 -10.17 -15.55
N GLY A 220 1.94 -9.23 -14.67
CA GLY A 220 3.14 -8.43 -14.78
C GLY A 220 4.42 -9.25 -14.74
N ARG A 221 5.55 -8.67 -15.19
CA ARG A 221 6.87 -9.32 -15.18
C ARG A 221 6.86 -10.71 -15.84
N ASN A 222 6.45 -10.70 -17.12
CA ASN A 222 6.44 -11.87 -18.00
C ASN A 222 7.03 -11.49 -19.37
N GLY A 223 6.90 -12.36 -20.36
CA GLY A 223 7.32 -12.12 -21.73
C GLY A 223 6.18 -11.95 -22.73
N ILE A 224 4.98 -11.60 -22.25
CA ILE A 224 3.73 -11.59 -23.02
C ILE A 224 3.80 -10.52 -24.11
N LYS A 225 3.56 -10.92 -25.36
CA LYS A 225 3.56 -10.02 -26.53
C LYS A 225 2.16 -9.52 -26.87
N GLU A 226 1.15 -10.32 -26.60
CA GLU A 226 -0.26 -10.04 -26.89
C GLU A 226 -1.13 -10.50 -25.71
N LEU A 227 -2.10 -9.67 -25.31
CA LEU A 227 -3.04 -9.97 -24.23
C LEU A 227 -4.45 -9.55 -24.67
N ASN A 228 -5.32 -10.54 -24.83
CA ASN A 228 -6.72 -10.31 -25.19
C ASN A 228 -7.62 -10.41 -23.94
N VAL A 229 -8.15 -9.29 -23.49
CA VAL A 229 -9.05 -9.19 -22.33
C VAL A 229 -10.49 -8.86 -22.73
N SER A 230 -10.83 -8.90 -24.02
CA SER A 230 -12.14 -8.46 -24.55
C SER A 230 -13.33 -9.23 -23.97
N LYS A 231 -13.15 -10.48 -23.56
CA LYS A 231 -14.19 -11.31 -22.93
C LYS A 231 -14.37 -11.04 -21.43
N LEU A 232 -13.44 -10.30 -20.80
CA LEU A 232 -13.44 -10.04 -19.37
C LEU A 232 -14.28 -8.80 -19.01
N THR A 233 -15.56 -8.83 -19.29
CA THR A 233 -16.46 -7.66 -19.10
C THR A 233 -16.71 -7.29 -17.64
N LYS A 234 -16.26 -8.15 -16.69
CA LYS A 234 -16.33 -7.91 -15.24
C LYS A 234 -15.05 -7.31 -14.67
N LEU A 235 -13.99 -7.22 -15.48
CA LEU A 235 -12.65 -6.82 -15.05
C LEU A 235 -12.67 -5.43 -14.43
N LYS A 236 -12.16 -5.33 -13.20
CA LYS A 236 -12.00 -4.11 -12.41
C LYS A 236 -10.54 -3.68 -12.30
N GLU A 237 -9.64 -4.65 -12.29
CA GLU A 237 -8.23 -4.42 -12.14
C GLU A 237 -7.42 -5.28 -13.11
N LEU A 238 -6.56 -4.61 -13.90
CA LEU A 238 -5.62 -5.25 -14.82
C LEU A 238 -4.22 -4.72 -14.55
N ARG A 239 -3.31 -5.62 -14.17
CA ARG A 239 -1.88 -5.36 -14.00
C ARG A 239 -1.10 -6.22 -14.96
N CYS A 240 -0.59 -5.61 -16.03
CA CYS A 240 0.19 -6.28 -17.08
C CYS A 240 1.54 -5.59 -17.32
N TYR A 241 2.09 -4.99 -16.26
CA TYR A 241 3.36 -4.26 -16.28
C TYR A 241 4.55 -5.16 -16.61
N VAL A 242 5.63 -4.58 -17.17
CA VAL A 242 6.88 -5.27 -17.53
C VAL A 242 6.60 -6.51 -18.40
N ASN A 243 6.06 -6.24 -19.58
CA ASN A 243 5.80 -7.22 -20.63
C ASN A 243 6.30 -6.69 -21.98
N LYS A 244 5.93 -7.34 -23.08
CA LYS A 244 6.32 -6.95 -24.44
C LYS A 244 5.14 -6.50 -25.30
N LEU A 245 4.06 -6.01 -24.67
CA LEU A 245 2.83 -5.62 -25.34
C LEU A 245 3.08 -4.41 -26.26
N THR A 246 2.66 -4.53 -27.52
CA THR A 246 2.69 -3.42 -28.50
C THR A 246 1.32 -2.75 -28.65
N LYS A 247 0.25 -3.46 -28.29
CA LYS A 247 -1.15 -3.00 -28.28
C LYS A 247 -1.85 -3.57 -27.05
N LEU A 248 -2.83 -2.83 -26.52
CA LEU A 248 -3.71 -3.29 -25.44
C LEU A 248 -5.10 -2.68 -25.67
N ASP A 249 -6.08 -3.52 -25.97
CA ASP A 249 -7.48 -3.09 -26.12
C ASP A 249 -8.26 -3.43 -24.85
N VAL A 250 -8.68 -2.39 -24.13
CA VAL A 250 -9.50 -2.47 -22.92
C VAL A 250 -10.92 -1.90 -23.14
N SER A 251 -11.33 -1.68 -24.38
CA SER A 251 -12.62 -1.04 -24.73
C SER A 251 -13.85 -1.81 -24.22
N LYS A 252 -13.74 -3.14 -24.03
CA LYS A 252 -14.81 -3.97 -23.47
C LYS A 252 -14.80 -4.05 -21.94
N ASN A 253 -13.73 -3.59 -21.29
CA ASN A 253 -13.55 -3.67 -19.85
C ASN A 253 -14.09 -2.39 -19.18
N VAL A 254 -15.36 -2.08 -19.39
CA VAL A 254 -16.00 -0.83 -18.94
C VAL A 254 -16.12 -0.68 -17.41
N LYS A 255 -15.80 -1.74 -16.66
CA LYS A 255 -15.76 -1.73 -15.20
C LYS A 255 -14.37 -1.45 -14.63
N LEU A 256 -13.37 -1.29 -15.50
CA LEU A 256 -11.98 -1.13 -15.10
C LEU A 256 -11.80 0.12 -14.23
N GLU A 257 -11.18 -0.08 -13.05
CA GLU A 257 -10.91 0.93 -12.06
C GLU A 257 -9.41 1.17 -11.90
N ILE A 258 -8.60 0.12 -12.08
CA ILE A 258 -7.13 0.17 -12.03
C ILE A 258 -6.56 -0.46 -13.29
N LEU A 259 -5.70 0.27 -13.98
CA LEU A 259 -4.91 -0.22 -15.10
C LEU A 259 -3.44 0.07 -14.86
N ASP A 260 -2.63 -0.98 -14.74
CA ASP A 260 -1.18 -0.90 -14.73
C ASP A 260 -0.59 -1.64 -15.94
N CYS A 261 -0.08 -0.87 -16.88
CA CYS A 261 0.59 -1.35 -18.09
C CYS A 261 2.01 -0.75 -18.25
N VAL A 262 2.65 -0.41 -17.13
CA VAL A 262 4.01 0.14 -17.07
C VAL A 262 5.01 -0.77 -17.78
N SER A 263 6.04 -0.19 -18.40
CA SER A 263 7.15 -0.92 -19.03
C SER A 263 6.66 -1.96 -20.06
N ASN A 264 6.01 -1.43 -21.09
CA ASN A 264 5.61 -2.17 -22.29
C ASN A 264 6.09 -1.43 -23.56
N ASN A 265 5.60 -1.82 -24.73
CA ASN A 265 5.91 -1.21 -26.00
C ASN A 265 4.71 -0.50 -26.66
N LEU A 266 3.73 -0.07 -25.85
CA LEU A 266 2.48 0.50 -26.32
C LEU A 266 2.74 1.83 -27.07
N THR A 267 2.21 1.94 -28.29
CA THR A 267 2.27 3.17 -29.09
C THR A 267 0.99 4.00 -28.99
N GLY A 268 -0.11 3.40 -28.55
CA GLY A 268 -1.40 4.02 -28.29
C GLY A 268 -2.16 3.29 -27.18
N LEU A 269 -3.06 4.01 -26.50
CA LEU A 269 -3.92 3.46 -25.44
C LEU A 269 -5.24 4.23 -25.46
N ASP A 270 -6.34 3.56 -25.86
CA ASP A 270 -7.69 4.15 -25.88
C ASP A 270 -8.44 3.79 -24.60
N LEU A 271 -8.73 4.82 -23.78
CA LEU A 271 -9.38 4.69 -22.49
C LEU A 271 -10.79 5.33 -22.46
N ARG A 272 -11.33 5.75 -23.61
CA ARG A 272 -12.61 6.49 -23.67
C ARG A 272 -13.79 5.70 -23.10
N LYS A 273 -13.74 4.37 -23.11
CA LYS A 273 -14.79 3.48 -22.53
C LYS A 273 -14.55 3.16 -21.05
N ASN A 274 -13.36 3.40 -20.51
CA ASN A 274 -13.01 3.04 -19.14
C ASN A 274 -13.29 4.19 -18.16
N THR A 275 -14.52 4.67 -18.14
CA THR A 275 -14.95 5.87 -17.38
C THR A 275 -14.92 5.68 -15.85
N LYS A 276 -14.62 4.47 -15.38
CA LYS A 276 -14.50 4.14 -13.94
C LYS A 276 -13.07 4.17 -13.43
N LEU A 277 -12.07 4.41 -14.31
CA LEU A 277 -10.67 4.44 -13.91
C LEU A 277 -10.44 5.45 -12.78
N VAL A 278 -9.78 4.96 -11.74
CA VAL A 278 -9.33 5.69 -10.56
C VAL A 278 -7.81 5.80 -10.56
N GLU A 279 -7.13 4.77 -11.06
CA GLU A 279 -5.69 4.69 -11.13
C GLU A 279 -5.24 4.24 -12.52
N LEU A 280 -4.33 4.99 -13.13
CA LEU A 280 -3.71 4.68 -14.41
C LEU A 280 -2.20 4.76 -14.29
N SER A 281 -1.53 3.63 -14.56
CA SER A 281 -0.08 3.52 -14.68
C SER A 281 0.27 3.04 -16.08
N CYS A 282 0.81 3.95 -16.90
CA CYS A 282 1.23 3.66 -18.26
C CYS A 282 2.65 4.18 -18.56
N SER A 283 3.46 4.38 -17.54
CA SER A 283 4.85 4.83 -17.65
C SER A 283 5.71 3.84 -18.45
N SER A 284 6.83 4.33 -18.99
CA SER A 284 7.80 3.52 -19.75
C SER A 284 7.15 2.75 -20.91
N ASN A 285 6.51 3.52 -21.79
CA ASN A 285 5.89 3.06 -23.03
C ASN A 285 6.35 3.95 -24.22
N LYS A 286 5.70 3.84 -25.35
CA LYS A 286 6.00 4.62 -26.56
C LYS A 286 4.83 5.54 -26.95
N LEU A 287 3.98 5.94 -25.99
CA LEU A 287 2.77 6.73 -26.21
C LEU A 287 3.14 8.14 -26.70
N THR A 288 2.52 8.56 -27.80
CA THR A 288 2.64 9.91 -28.33
C THR A 288 1.46 10.81 -27.97
N LYS A 289 0.32 10.20 -27.62
CA LYS A 289 -0.94 10.85 -27.20
C LYS A 289 -1.59 10.05 -26.08
N LEU A 290 -2.30 10.73 -25.18
CA LEU A 290 -3.09 10.12 -24.10
C LEU A 290 -4.33 10.98 -23.87
N ASP A 291 -5.51 10.45 -24.25
CA ASP A 291 -6.80 11.11 -24.05
C ASP A 291 -7.44 10.61 -22.74
N LEU A 292 -7.57 11.49 -21.77
CA LEU A 292 -8.15 11.22 -20.45
C LEU A 292 -9.48 11.96 -20.22
N THR A 293 -10.06 12.58 -21.24
CA THR A 293 -11.25 13.42 -21.10
C THR A 293 -12.47 12.70 -20.54
N LYS A 294 -12.56 11.37 -20.70
CA LYS A 294 -13.65 10.54 -20.18
C LYS A 294 -13.33 9.89 -18.80
N ASN A 295 -12.08 9.95 -18.36
CA ASN A 295 -11.64 9.29 -17.11
C ASN A 295 -11.72 10.23 -15.90
N THR A 296 -12.87 10.85 -15.70
CA THR A 296 -13.09 11.94 -14.71
C THR A 296 -12.97 11.50 -13.25
N LYS A 297 -12.78 10.18 -12.99
CA LYS A 297 -12.62 9.61 -11.66
C LYS A 297 -11.16 9.38 -11.28
N LEU A 298 -10.20 9.68 -12.18
CA LEU A 298 -8.79 9.49 -11.89
C LEU A 298 -8.34 10.29 -10.67
N HIS A 299 -7.65 9.59 -9.75
CA HIS A 299 -6.95 10.15 -8.60
C HIS A 299 -5.44 10.10 -8.77
N THR A 300 -4.95 9.07 -9.47
CA THR A 300 -3.52 8.85 -9.68
C THR A 300 -3.23 8.60 -11.16
N LEU A 301 -2.25 9.32 -11.69
CA LEU A 301 -1.79 9.18 -13.06
C LEU A 301 -0.27 9.04 -13.09
N TRP A 302 0.24 7.91 -13.60
CA TRP A 302 1.64 7.67 -13.89
C TRP A 302 1.82 7.45 -15.39
N CYS A 303 2.40 8.44 -16.07
CA CYS A 303 2.62 8.41 -17.53
C CYS A 303 4.04 8.84 -17.92
N SER A 304 4.99 8.70 -17.01
CA SER A 304 6.40 9.05 -17.25
C SER A 304 7.06 8.20 -18.34
N SER A 305 8.19 8.69 -18.87
CA SER A 305 9.00 7.94 -19.85
C SER A 305 8.16 7.47 -21.04
N ASN A 306 7.50 8.45 -21.69
CA ASN A 306 6.74 8.28 -22.91
C ASN A 306 7.21 9.31 -23.97
N LYS A 307 6.46 9.49 -25.03
CA LYS A 307 6.73 10.48 -26.10
C LYS A 307 5.64 11.55 -26.17
N LEU A 308 4.94 11.83 -25.07
CA LEU A 308 3.82 12.76 -25.01
C LEU A 308 4.30 14.20 -25.28
N THR A 309 3.64 14.87 -26.22
CA THR A 309 3.87 16.30 -26.52
C THR A 309 2.82 17.20 -25.87
N LYS A 310 1.67 16.64 -25.49
CA LYS A 310 0.56 17.30 -24.80
C LYS A 310 -0.04 16.35 -23.77
N LEU A 311 -0.52 16.90 -22.67
CA LEU A 311 -1.27 16.18 -21.63
C LEU A 311 -2.35 17.13 -21.10
N ASP A 312 -3.62 16.81 -21.38
CA ASP A 312 -4.78 17.55 -20.86
C ASP A 312 -5.41 16.76 -19.71
N VAL A 313 -5.36 17.33 -18.52
CA VAL A 313 -5.96 16.77 -17.29
C VAL A 313 -7.09 17.64 -16.74
N SER A 314 -7.59 18.60 -17.51
CA SER A 314 -8.62 19.57 -17.09
C SER A 314 -9.94 18.92 -16.66
N LYS A 315 -10.26 17.73 -17.19
CA LYS A 315 -11.45 16.94 -16.80
C LYS A 315 -11.22 16.00 -15.63
N ASN A 316 -9.96 15.78 -15.24
CA ASN A 316 -9.57 14.85 -14.18
C ASN A 316 -9.41 15.60 -12.84
N THR A 317 -10.45 16.30 -12.41
CA THR A 317 -10.43 17.23 -11.27
C THR A 317 -10.18 16.58 -9.91
N LYS A 318 -10.14 15.23 -9.85
CA LYS A 318 -9.86 14.45 -8.64
C LYS A 318 -8.40 14.01 -8.53
N LEU A 319 -7.56 14.35 -9.50
CA LEU A 319 -6.15 13.99 -9.46
C LEU A 319 -5.47 14.62 -8.25
N SER A 320 -4.87 13.75 -7.43
CA SER A 320 -4.03 14.12 -6.29
C SER A 320 -2.55 13.83 -6.55
N LYS A 321 -2.26 12.90 -7.47
CA LYS A 321 -0.89 12.56 -7.85
C LYS A 321 -0.75 12.45 -9.35
N ILE A 322 0.24 13.18 -9.90
CA ILE A 322 0.59 13.16 -11.32
C ILE A 322 2.11 12.94 -11.43
N ILE A 323 2.50 11.90 -12.18
CA ILE A 323 3.89 11.64 -12.54
C ILE A 323 3.96 11.56 -14.06
N CYS A 324 4.42 12.66 -14.69
CA CYS A 324 4.51 12.80 -16.15
C CYS A 324 5.92 13.15 -16.65
N SER A 325 6.92 12.83 -15.85
CA SER A 325 8.34 13.06 -16.11
C SER A 325 8.82 12.38 -17.39
N ARG A 326 9.96 12.83 -17.93
CA ARG A 326 10.60 12.21 -19.11
C ARG A 326 9.64 12.03 -20.29
N ASN A 327 9.06 13.18 -20.72
CA ASN A 327 8.21 13.29 -21.90
C ASN A 327 8.71 14.44 -22.80
N LYS A 328 7.88 14.90 -23.71
CA LYS A 328 8.18 16.04 -24.61
C LYS A 328 7.19 17.19 -24.39
N LEU A 329 6.64 17.32 -23.18
CA LEU A 329 5.60 18.28 -22.84
C LEU A 329 6.16 19.71 -22.88
N THR A 330 5.46 20.62 -23.56
CA THR A 330 5.81 22.03 -23.63
C THR A 330 4.94 22.91 -22.75
N LYS A 331 3.75 22.43 -22.38
CA LYS A 331 2.77 23.12 -21.53
C LYS A 331 2.05 22.11 -20.65
N LEU A 332 1.71 22.51 -19.43
CA LEU A 332 0.86 21.80 -18.48
C LEU A 332 -0.07 22.83 -17.81
N ASP A 333 -1.33 22.45 -17.62
CA ASP A 333 -2.32 23.25 -16.89
C ASP A 333 -2.99 22.41 -15.80
N PHE A 334 -2.76 22.78 -14.55
CA PHE A 334 -3.31 22.13 -13.37
C PHE A 334 -4.34 22.96 -12.62
N THR A 335 -4.84 24.05 -13.24
CA THR A 335 -5.79 24.99 -12.59
C THR A 335 -7.11 24.36 -12.17
N LYS A 336 -7.47 23.19 -12.72
CA LYS A 336 -8.66 22.41 -12.36
C LYS A 336 -8.38 21.26 -11.39
N ASN A 337 -7.11 20.96 -11.11
CA ASN A 337 -6.70 19.84 -10.26
C ASN A 337 -6.42 20.31 -8.82
N LEU A 338 -7.46 20.83 -8.15
CA LEU A 338 -7.34 21.49 -6.83
C LEU A 338 -6.98 20.53 -5.68
N ASP A 339 -7.06 19.23 -5.92
CA ASP A 339 -6.69 18.19 -4.94
C ASP A 339 -5.24 17.69 -5.15
N LEU A 340 -4.43 18.33 -6.02
CA LEU A 340 -3.08 17.90 -6.34
C LEU A 340 -2.14 18.08 -5.15
N VAL A 341 -1.50 16.96 -4.76
CA VAL A 341 -0.55 16.84 -3.64
C VAL A 341 0.86 16.58 -4.15
N ASP A 342 1.00 15.65 -5.11
CA ASP A 342 2.29 15.26 -5.68
C ASP A 342 2.33 15.56 -7.18
N LEU A 343 3.29 16.35 -7.62
CA LEU A 343 3.54 16.66 -9.02
C LEU A 343 4.99 16.38 -9.40
N TYR A 344 5.19 15.42 -10.30
CA TYR A 344 6.48 15.09 -10.91
C TYR A 344 6.38 15.34 -12.41
N CYS A 345 7.07 16.36 -12.89
CA CYS A 345 7.08 16.76 -14.31
C CYS A 345 8.48 17.08 -14.83
N GLU A 346 9.50 16.54 -14.16
CA GLU A 346 10.90 16.71 -14.54
C GLU A 346 11.21 16.11 -15.93
N THR A 347 12.29 16.58 -16.55
CA THR A 347 12.77 16.13 -17.86
C THR A 347 11.68 16.25 -18.94
N ASN A 348 11.27 17.50 -19.16
CA ASN A 348 10.30 17.90 -20.19
C ASN A 348 10.81 19.14 -20.95
N LYS A 349 9.94 19.85 -21.63
CA LYS A 349 10.27 21.08 -22.39
C LYS A 349 9.45 22.28 -21.92
N LEU A 350 9.07 22.31 -20.63
CA LEU A 350 8.22 23.34 -20.05
C LEU A 350 8.95 24.67 -19.97
N THR A 351 8.36 25.73 -20.53
CA THR A 351 8.86 27.11 -20.39
C THR A 351 8.14 27.88 -19.29
N LYS A 352 6.96 27.41 -18.87
CA LYS A 352 6.15 27.96 -17.80
C LYS A 352 5.48 26.81 -17.03
N LEU A 353 5.32 26.98 -15.73
CA LEU A 353 4.59 26.07 -14.86
C LEU A 353 3.81 26.91 -13.84
N ASN A 354 2.48 26.83 -13.89
CA ASN A 354 1.61 27.51 -12.92
C ASN A 354 0.99 26.48 -11.97
N VAL A 355 1.29 26.62 -10.67
CA VAL A 355 0.78 25.80 -9.58
C VAL A 355 0.02 26.61 -8.52
N ASP A 356 -0.34 27.86 -8.82
CA ASP A 356 -0.98 28.79 -7.87
C ASP A 356 -2.31 28.28 -7.30
N LYS A 357 -3.05 27.47 -8.06
CA LYS A 357 -4.33 26.89 -7.60
C LYS A 357 -4.16 25.56 -6.86
N ASN A 358 -2.94 25.03 -6.80
CA ASN A 358 -2.66 23.73 -6.19
C ASN A 358 -2.17 23.92 -4.75
N GLU A 359 -3.01 24.51 -3.91
CA GLU A 359 -2.67 24.88 -2.51
C GLU A 359 -2.32 23.70 -1.60
N LYS A 360 -2.69 22.48 -2.02
CA LYS A 360 -2.41 21.23 -1.30
C LYS A 360 -1.08 20.58 -1.70
N LEU A 361 -0.32 21.21 -2.61
CA LEU A 361 0.91 20.63 -3.13
C LEU A 361 1.94 20.50 -2.01
N ILE A 362 2.44 19.27 -1.83
CA ILE A 362 3.47 18.90 -0.84
C ILE A 362 4.80 18.61 -1.54
N CYS A 363 4.74 17.93 -2.68
CA CYS A 363 5.93 17.58 -3.46
C CYS A 363 5.82 18.16 -4.88
N LEU A 364 6.82 18.96 -5.25
CA LEU A 364 6.98 19.48 -6.62
C LEU A 364 8.36 19.12 -7.14
N VAL A 365 8.39 18.29 -8.19
CA VAL A 365 9.60 17.94 -8.93
C VAL A 365 9.43 18.42 -10.38
N CYS A 366 10.14 19.48 -10.74
CA CYS A 366 10.07 20.11 -12.05
C CYS A 366 11.46 20.37 -12.67
N SER A 367 12.45 19.64 -12.21
CA SER A 367 13.84 19.72 -12.70
C SER A 367 13.95 19.41 -14.19
N ASP A 368 15.05 19.83 -14.83
CA ASP A 368 15.36 19.54 -16.23
C ASP A 368 14.21 19.97 -17.17
N ASN A 369 13.92 21.28 -17.15
CA ASN A 369 12.96 21.98 -17.98
C ASN A 369 13.58 23.30 -18.49
N LYS A 370 12.76 24.21 -18.98
CA LYS A 370 13.17 25.53 -19.48
C LYS A 370 12.50 26.68 -18.72
N LEU A 371 12.21 26.48 -17.45
CA LEU A 371 11.48 27.43 -16.61
C LEU A 371 12.37 28.66 -16.34
N THR A 372 11.84 29.85 -16.59
CA THR A 372 12.49 31.14 -16.27
C THR A 372 11.99 31.72 -14.95
N GLN A 373 10.80 31.31 -14.52
CA GLN A 373 10.14 31.74 -13.29
C GLN A 373 9.36 30.55 -12.66
N LEU A 374 9.23 30.57 -11.33
CA LEU A 374 8.44 29.61 -10.57
C LEU A 374 7.78 30.33 -9.39
N HIS A 375 6.45 30.44 -9.41
CA HIS A 375 5.68 31.10 -8.37
C HIS A 375 5.13 30.05 -7.38
N LEU A 376 5.44 30.19 -6.09
CA LEU A 376 5.11 29.22 -5.04
C LEU A 376 4.30 29.83 -3.88
N THR A 377 3.86 31.08 -3.99
CA THR A 377 3.21 31.86 -2.92
C THR A 377 2.02 31.13 -2.27
N ASN A 378 1.24 30.39 -3.05
CA ASN A 378 0.06 29.68 -2.59
C ASN A 378 0.34 28.23 -2.15
N ASN A 379 1.53 27.69 -2.45
CA ASN A 379 1.88 26.31 -2.13
C ASN A 379 2.48 26.20 -0.71
N LYS A 380 1.73 26.65 0.29
CA LYS A 380 2.20 26.79 1.69
C LYS A 380 2.49 25.46 2.37
N GLN A 381 2.01 24.35 1.82
CA GLN A 381 2.24 22.99 2.33
C GLN A 381 3.45 22.31 1.67
N LEU A 382 4.16 23.00 0.76
CA LEU A 382 5.27 22.43 0.03
C LEU A 382 6.41 22.05 0.99
N VAL A 383 6.77 20.76 0.98
CA VAL A 383 7.81 20.14 1.80
C VAL A 383 9.05 19.86 0.96
N LYS A 384 8.84 19.35 -0.26
CA LYS A 384 9.90 18.98 -1.18
C LYS A 384 9.79 19.79 -2.47
N LEU A 385 10.87 20.48 -2.83
CA LEU A 385 11.01 21.22 -4.09
C LEU A 385 12.26 20.76 -4.82
N GLU A 386 12.11 20.22 -6.03
CA GLU A 386 13.20 19.99 -6.97
C GLU A 386 12.94 20.78 -8.26
N CYS A 387 13.75 21.78 -8.50
CA CYS A 387 13.67 22.65 -9.67
C CYS A 387 15.03 22.87 -10.37
N ALA A 388 15.93 21.89 -10.19
CA ALA A 388 17.26 21.90 -10.79
C ALA A 388 17.22 21.94 -12.33
N LYS A 389 18.32 22.34 -12.97
CA LYS A 389 18.46 22.36 -14.45
C LYS A 389 17.31 23.10 -15.13
N ASN A 390 17.13 24.36 -14.72
CA ASN A 390 16.19 25.29 -15.32
C ASN A 390 16.92 26.63 -15.65
N GLN A 391 16.19 27.69 -15.86
CA GLN A 391 16.73 29.02 -16.17
C GLN A 391 16.25 30.08 -15.15
N LEU A 392 15.97 29.64 -13.92
CA LEU A 392 15.44 30.50 -12.86
C LEU A 392 16.47 31.55 -12.45
N THR A 393 16.05 32.81 -12.43
CA THR A 393 16.86 33.94 -11.94
C THR A 393 16.54 34.29 -10.50
N GLN A 394 15.36 33.91 -10.01
CA GLN A 394 14.86 34.12 -8.65
C GLN A 394 14.06 32.90 -8.19
N LEU A 395 14.06 32.65 -6.89
CA LEU A 395 13.24 31.64 -6.23
C LEU A 395 12.75 32.19 -4.88
N ASP A 396 11.49 32.63 -4.85
CA ASP A 396 10.86 33.10 -3.62
C ASP A 396 10.21 31.96 -2.86
N THR A 397 10.78 31.65 -1.66
CA THR A 397 10.27 30.63 -0.74
C THR A 397 9.68 31.23 0.53
N SER A 398 9.43 32.53 0.58
CA SER A 398 9.00 33.27 1.77
C SER A 398 7.65 32.80 2.37
N HIS A 399 6.83 32.09 1.58
CA HIS A 399 5.54 31.55 1.99
C HIS A 399 5.54 30.02 2.20
N ASN A 400 6.67 29.35 1.95
CA ASN A 400 6.76 27.88 1.99
C ASN A 400 7.38 27.39 3.30
N ASN A 401 6.68 27.65 4.41
CA ASN A 401 7.19 27.38 5.78
C ASN A 401 7.45 25.89 6.07
N ALA A 402 6.85 24.99 5.29
CA ALA A 402 6.96 23.54 5.46
C ALA A 402 8.16 22.94 4.71
N LEU A 403 8.90 23.72 3.92
CA LEU A 403 10.02 23.21 3.13
C LEU A 403 11.07 22.56 4.04
N VAL A 404 11.47 21.35 3.63
CA VAL A 404 12.52 20.52 4.25
C VAL A 404 13.65 20.29 3.27
N TRP A 405 13.32 19.97 2.03
CA TRP A 405 14.28 19.65 0.99
C TRP A 405 14.11 20.59 -0.20
N VAL A 406 15.22 21.22 -0.62
CA VAL A 406 15.25 22.04 -1.83
C VAL A 406 16.44 21.65 -2.69
N GLU A 407 16.18 21.32 -3.94
CA GLU A 407 17.18 21.13 -4.99
C GLU A 407 16.94 22.12 -6.12
N CYS A 408 17.86 23.08 -6.29
CA CYS A 408 17.80 24.10 -7.32
C CYS A 408 19.12 24.26 -8.11
N THR A 409 19.91 23.20 -8.16
CA THR A 409 21.17 23.10 -8.90
C THR A 409 20.98 23.51 -10.37
N ASN A 410 22.02 24.09 -10.98
CA ASN A 410 22.04 24.44 -12.40
C ASN A 410 20.87 25.35 -12.80
N ASN A 411 20.92 26.57 -12.24
CA ASN A 411 20.02 27.67 -12.55
C ASN A 411 20.82 28.99 -12.70
N ARG A 412 20.17 30.14 -12.63
CA ARG A 412 20.80 31.46 -12.70
C ARG A 412 20.53 32.30 -11.45
N LEU A 413 20.36 31.63 -10.30
CA LEU A 413 20.01 32.24 -9.03
C LEU A 413 21.20 33.04 -8.47
N THR A 414 20.93 34.23 -7.93
CA THR A 414 21.93 35.08 -7.30
C THR A 414 21.80 35.11 -5.77
N LYS A 415 20.60 34.81 -5.25
CA LYS A 415 20.27 34.80 -3.83
C LYS A 415 19.24 33.75 -3.50
N LEU A 416 19.34 33.15 -2.31
CA LEU A 416 18.36 32.23 -1.72
C LEU A 416 18.05 32.64 -0.28
N ASP A 417 16.77 32.61 0.11
CA ASP A 417 16.32 32.90 1.48
C ASP A 417 15.32 31.84 1.97
N PHE A 418 15.80 30.94 2.85
CA PHE A 418 15.00 29.90 3.51
C PHE A 418 14.68 30.26 4.97
N SER A 419 14.85 31.50 5.39
CA SER A 419 14.58 31.94 6.78
C SER A 419 13.12 31.71 7.22
N ALA A 420 12.20 31.61 6.27
CA ALA A 420 10.78 31.30 6.51
C ALA A 420 10.51 29.80 6.70
N SER A 421 11.46 28.92 6.39
CA SER A 421 11.33 27.46 6.42
C SER A 421 12.19 26.85 7.52
N PRO A 422 11.79 26.93 8.81
CA PRO A 422 12.65 26.61 9.95
C PRO A 422 13.04 25.13 10.05
N LEU A 423 12.40 24.26 9.29
CA LEU A 423 12.73 22.83 9.18
C LEU A 423 13.50 22.50 7.90
N CYS A 424 13.89 23.49 7.12
CA CYS A 424 14.71 23.22 5.94
C CYS A 424 16.02 22.59 6.39
N ASP A 425 16.23 21.36 5.97
CA ASP A 425 17.31 20.47 6.43
C ASP A 425 18.35 20.23 5.33
N SER A 426 17.99 20.42 4.06
CA SER A 426 18.91 20.23 2.96
C SER A 426 18.65 21.21 1.82
N VAL A 427 19.70 21.89 1.37
CA VAL A 427 19.67 22.80 0.20
C VAL A 427 20.79 22.41 -0.76
N VAL A 428 20.43 21.97 -1.95
CA VAL A 428 21.36 21.65 -3.03
C VAL A 428 21.22 22.72 -4.11
N CYS A 429 22.23 23.58 -4.27
CA CYS A 429 22.16 24.77 -5.11
C CYS A 429 23.45 25.07 -5.90
N ASN A 430 24.25 24.06 -6.17
CA ASN A 430 25.43 24.14 -7.03
C ASN A 430 25.10 24.67 -8.43
N GLU A 431 26.10 25.10 -9.19
CA GLU A 431 25.93 25.58 -10.57
C GLU A 431 24.92 26.74 -10.70
N ASN A 432 25.06 27.72 -9.81
CA ASN A 432 24.29 28.97 -9.81
C ASN A 432 25.25 30.19 -9.79
N LYS A 433 24.70 31.39 -9.67
CA LYS A 433 25.47 32.64 -9.55
C LYS A 433 25.32 33.25 -8.15
N LEU A 434 25.31 32.40 -7.10
CA LEU A 434 24.96 32.80 -5.74
C LEU A 434 26.01 33.73 -5.13
N THR A 435 25.54 34.80 -4.50
CA THR A 435 26.31 35.70 -3.65
C THR A 435 25.86 35.64 -2.19
N GLU A 436 24.62 35.22 -1.92
CA GLU A 436 24.06 35.13 -0.58
C GLU A 436 23.08 33.92 -0.48
N ILE A 437 23.21 33.18 0.64
CA ILE A 437 22.26 32.15 1.06
C ILE A 437 21.86 32.43 2.50
N ILE A 438 20.57 32.56 2.78
CA ILE A 438 20.02 32.69 4.12
C ILE A 438 19.31 31.38 4.48
N VAL A 439 19.72 30.71 5.54
CA VAL A 439 19.21 29.44 6.01
C VAL A 439 18.66 29.52 7.44
N PRO A 440 17.84 28.57 7.90
CA PRO A 440 17.43 28.50 9.30
C PRO A 440 18.61 28.41 10.26
N LYS A 441 18.44 28.94 11.48
CA LYS A 441 19.52 28.97 12.51
C LYS A 441 20.03 27.59 12.90
N ASN A 442 19.16 26.59 12.87
CA ASN A 442 19.42 25.19 13.24
C ASN A 442 19.99 24.34 12.10
N MET A 443 20.07 24.87 10.88
CA MET A 443 20.61 24.13 9.73
C MET A 443 22.12 24.00 9.86
N GLU A 444 22.66 22.80 9.66
CA GLU A 444 24.09 22.51 9.62
C GLU A 444 24.71 22.96 8.30
N ASN A 445 25.96 23.40 8.31
CA ASN A 445 26.59 23.94 7.09
C ASN A 445 26.89 22.85 6.06
N ASP A 446 27.11 21.63 6.48
CA ASP A 446 27.31 20.45 5.61
C ASP A 446 26.04 19.99 4.88
N ARG A 447 24.89 20.52 5.26
CA ARG A 447 23.61 20.33 4.58
C ARG A 447 23.34 21.35 3.48
N ILE A 448 24.29 22.27 3.22
CA ILE A 448 24.21 23.28 2.17
C ILE A 448 25.25 22.94 1.10
N TYR A 449 24.77 22.48 -0.04
CA TYR A 449 25.61 22.10 -1.18
C TYR A 449 25.61 23.22 -2.22
N TYR A 450 26.70 23.98 -2.32
CA TYR A 450 26.93 25.10 -3.23
C TYR A 450 28.36 25.09 -3.78
N ASP A 451 28.64 25.88 -4.80
CA ASP A 451 29.99 25.97 -5.40
C ASP A 451 30.96 26.71 -4.48
N LYS A 452 31.85 25.96 -3.83
CA LYS A 452 32.80 26.49 -2.83
C LYS A 452 33.82 27.46 -3.41
N ASN A 453 34.02 27.48 -4.72
CA ASN A 453 34.86 28.44 -5.43
C ASN A 453 34.21 29.83 -5.55
N LEU A 454 32.91 29.97 -5.29
CA LEU A 454 32.22 31.24 -5.23
C LEU A 454 32.33 31.87 -3.83
N LYS A 455 32.45 33.19 -3.77
CA LYS A 455 32.40 33.95 -2.50
C LYS A 455 30.93 34.12 -2.07
N VAL A 456 30.36 33.08 -1.45
CA VAL A 456 28.95 33.08 -1.01
C VAL A 456 28.87 33.45 0.48
N SER A 457 28.05 34.44 0.80
CA SER A 457 27.73 34.81 2.20
C SER A 457 26.61 33.92 2.73
N ILE A 458 26.90 33.06 3.72
CA ILE A 458 25.88 32.24 4.37
C ILE A 458 25.43 32.91 5.66
N LYS A 459 24.17 33.26 5.77
CA LYS A 459 23.54 33.87 6.94
C LYS A 459 22.55 32.92 7.60
N LYS A 460 22.61 32.78 8.92
CA LYS A 460 21.67 31.97 9.70
C LYS A 460 20.57 32.84 10.30
N LYS A 461 19.34 32.67 9.86
CA LYS A 461 18.18 33.44 10.31
C LYS A 461 16.91 32.57 10.27
N THR A 462 16.11 32.64 11.33
CA THR A 462 14.79 31.96 11.36
C THR A 462 13.69 32.98 11.65
N LYS A 463 12.67 33.03 10.82
CA LYS A 463 11.48 33.86 11.07
C LYS A 463 10.59 33.18 12.12
N PRO A 464 9.89 33.93 12.98
CA PRO A 464 8.96 33.38 13.96
C PRO A 464 7.82 32.60 13.26
N VAL A 465 7.41 31.49 13.89
CA VAL A 465 6.25 30.70 13.44
C VAL A 465 4.97 31.51 13.66
N LYS A 466 4.11 31.56 12.67
CA LYS A 466 2.80 32.24 12.71
C LYS A 466 1.65 31.22 12.62
N ASN A 467 0.45 31.64 13.06
CA ASN A 467 -0.77 30.87 12.80
C ASN A 467 -0.96 30.71 11.28
N GLY A 468 -1.38 29.50 10.87
CA GLY A 468 -1.52 29.15 9.46
C GLY A 468 -0.24 28.64 8.80
N ALA A 469 0.93 28.72 9.46
CA ALA A 469 2.16 28.08 8.96
C ALA A 469 2.02 26.56 8.94
N TYR A 470 2.61 25.92 7.94
CA TYR A 470 2.69 24.46 7.84
C TYR A 470 4.08 23.98 8.24
N PHE A 471 4.17 22.75 8.76
CA PHE A 471 5.45 22.08 9.03
C PHE A 471 5.28 20.56 9.00
N VAL A 472 6.39 19.81 9.02
CA VAL A 472 6.45 18.35 9.19
C VAL A 472 7.20 18.04 10.48
N GLU A 473 6.90 16.93 11.16
CA GLU A 473 7.59 16.54 12.38
C GLU A 473 8.81 15.66 12.09
N ASP A 474 8.66 14.69 11.21
CA ASP A 474 9.71 13.74 10.85
C ASP A 474 10.16 13.98 9.41
N THR A 475 11.42 14.40 9.28
CA THR A 475 12.05 14.70 7.99
C THR A 475 12.84 13.52 7.42
N SER A 476 13.06 12.47 8.22
CA SER A 476 13.89 11.31 7.86
C SER A 476 13.16 10.29 6.98
N ASN A 477 11.82 10.30 6.99
CA ASN A 477 11.00 9.34 6.28
C ASN A 477 10.02 10.00 5.32
N TYR A 478 10.09 9.61 4.04
CA TYR A 478 9.03 9.84 3.08
C TYR A 478 8.06 8.63 3.12
N PRO A 479 6.75 8.80 3.24
CA PRO A 479 5.92 9.99 3.01
C PRO A 479 5.79 10.92 4.23
N TYR A 480 5.53 12.21 3.96
CA TYR A 480 5.42 13.25 4.98
C TYR A 480 3.98 13.50 5.41
N CYS A 481 3.80 13.77 6.73
CA CYS A 481 2.60 14.40 7.27
C CYS A 481 2.84 15.90 7.43
N THR A 482 1.97 16.74 6.89
CA THR A 482 2.02 18.17 7.17
C THR A 482 1.09 18.55 8.32
N PHE A 483 1.56 19.45 9.19
CA PHE A 483 0.78 20.00 10.29
C PHE A 483 0.64 21.50 10.10
N ARG A 484 -0.57 22.01 10.25
CA ARG A 484 -0.86 23.46 10.18
C ARG A 484 -1.00 24.01 11.58
N VAL A 485 -0.24 25.06 11.90
CA VAL A 485 -0.33 25.76 13.19
C VAL A 485 -1.69 26.46 13.32
N THR A 486 -2.47 26.09 14.32
CA THR A 486 -3.78 26.67 14.61
C THR A 486 -3.73 27.64 15.81
N SER A 487 -2.74 27.49 16.69
CA SER A 487 -2.45 28.44 17.77
C SER A 487 -0.99 28.41 18.17
N THR A 488 -0.38 29.58 18.30
CA THR A 488 0.98 29.79 18.86
C THR A 488 0.97 30.26 20.30
N LYS A 489 -0.21 30.45 20.94
CA LYS A 489 -0.37 30.96 22.31
C LYS A 489 0.36 30.06 23.31
N ALA A 490 1.22 30.62 24.14
CA ALA A 490 1.92 29.88 25.19
C ALA A 490 0.93 29.12 26.08
N GLY A 491 1.24 27.87 26.43
CA GLY A 491 0.36 26.99 27.20
C GLY A 491 -0.81 26.37 26.39
N ASN A 492 -1.14 26.91 25.21
CA ASN A 492 -2.20 26.36 24.34
C ASN A 492 -1.78 26.34 22.86
N ARG A 493 -0.60 25.78 22.59
CA ARG A 493 -0.14 25.57 21.21
C ARG A 493 -0.87 24.42 20.57
N THR A 494 -1.48 24.66 19.40
CA THR A 494 -2.28 23.67 18.70
C THR A 494 -1.97 23.59 17.22
N VAL A 495 -2.17 22.40 16.64
CA VAL A 495 -2.04 22.14 15.21
C VAL A 495 -3.23 21.33 14.70
N SER A 496 -3.47 21.41 13.39
CA SER A 496 -4.26 20.46 12.63
C SER A 496 -3.37 19.59 11.75
N LEU A 497 -3.76 18.35 11.51
CA LEU A 497 -3.14 17.50 10.49
C LEU A 497 -3.61 18.01 9.12
N GLY A 498 -2.68 18.48 8.29
CA GLY A 498 -2.96 19.10 7.00
C GLY A 498 -3.17 18.08 5.88
N ALA A 499 -2.14 17.39 5.47
CA ALA A 499 -2.19 16.39 4.40
C ALA A 499 -1.19 15.26 4.62
N TRP A 500 -1.46 14.13 3.96
CA TRP A 500 -0.59 12.96 3.92
C TRP A 500 -0.15 12.68 2.49
N THR A 501 1.13 12.47 2.24
CA THR A 501 1.64 12.09 0.92
C THR A 501 1.53 10.60 0.68
N ASN A 502 1.00 10.22 -0.48
CA ASN A 502 0.73 8.84 -0.86
C ASN A 502 1.99 8.09 -1.37
N GLY A 503 3.09 8.10 -0.62
CA GLY A 503 4.36 7.49 -1.04
C GLY A 503 4.80 6.26 -0.26
N GLY A 504 4.08 5.88 0.79
CA GLY A 504 4.40 4.72 1.64
C GLY A 504 3.23 4.32 2.52
N ALA A 505 3.36 3.15 3.11
CA ALA A 505 2.36 2.63 4.02
C ALA A 505 2.44 3.33 5.39
N PHE A 506 1.31 3.84 5.88
CA PHE A 506 1.22 4.48 7.18
C PHE A 506 1.17 3.44 8.30
N GLY A 507 2.19 3.41 9.15
CA GLY A 507 2.22 2.51 10.31
C GLY A 507 1.41 3.06 11.49
N THR A 508 0.68 2.19 12.19
CA THR A 508 -0.12 2.54 13.37
C THR A 508 0.73 3.03 14.54
N LYS A 509 2.03 2.70 14.59
CA LYS A 509 3.00 3.19 15.60
C LYS A 509 3.18 4.70 15.50
N GLY A 510 3.37 5.24 14.28
CA GLY A 510 3.51 6.68 14.03
C GLY A 510 2.26 7.46 14.49
N TRP A 511 1.05 6.94 14.22
CA TRP A 511 -0.18 7.56 14.67
C TRP A 511 -0.30 7.68 16.20
N LYS A 512 0.14 6.66 16.95
CA LYS A 512 0.14 6.71 18.42
C LYS A 512 1.09 7.79 18.97
N SER A 513 2.21 8.02 18.28
CA SER A 513 3.15 9.10 18.61
C SER A 513 2.48 10.47 18.49
N TYR A 514 1.79 10.75 17.40
CA TYR A 514 1.13 12.04 17.17
C TYR A 514 0.05 12.38 18.20
N MET A 515 -0.56 11.38 18.82
CA MET A 515 -1.53 11.60 19.91
C MET A 515 -0.91 12.12 21.19
N LYS A 516 0.42 11.93 21.39
CA LYS A 516 1.13 12.44 22.59
C LYS A 516 1.54 13.90 22.45
N GLY A 517 1.72 14.40 21.24
CA GLY A 517 2.13 15.76 20.93
C GLY A 517 3.04 15.83 19.71
N ILE A 518 2.99 16.94 18.99
CA ILE A 518 3.75 17.19 17.77
C ILE A 518 4.85 18.18 18.09
N LYS A 519 6.10 17.81 17.83
CA LYS A 519 7.25 18.68 18.05
C LYS A 519 7.51 19.55 16.81
N TYR A 520 7.80 20.82 17.05
CA TYR A 520 8.23 21.78 16.04
C TYR A 520 9.27 22.73 16.63
N GLY A 521 10.52 22.56 16.28
CA GLY A 521 11.63 23.15 17.02
C GLY A 521 11.59 22.73 18.49
N ASN A 522 11.83 23.68 19.40
CA ASN A 522 11.77 23.42 20.84
C ASN A 522 10.34 23.49 21.43
N GLN A 523 9.30 23.49 20.59
CA GLN A 523 7.92 23.65 21.01
C GLN A 523 7.13 22.37 20.78
N THR A 524 6.23 22.04 21.71
CA THR A 524 5.28 20.92 21.55
C THR A 524 3.88 21.48 21.30
N TYR A 525 3.24 20.95 20.27
CA TYR A 525 1.89 21.32 19.84
C TYR A 525 0.92 20.18 20.06
N LYS A 526 -0.30 20.49 20.41
CA LYS A 526 -1.38 19.53 20.59
C LYS A 526 -2.18 19.37 19.30
N LEU A 527 -2.32 18.14 18.81
CA LEU A 527 -3.16 17.86 17.64
C LEU A 527 -4.63 17.96 18.00
N THR A 528 -5.35 18.91 17.41
CA THR A 528 -6.76 19.20 17.76
C THR A 528 -7.74 18.96 16.63
N SER A 529 -7.26 18.82 15.39
CA SER A 529 -8.11 18.57 14.24
C SER A 529 -7.38 17.83 13.12
N ILE A 530 -8.15 17.19 12.26
CA ILE A 530 -7.72 16.60 11.00
C ILE A 530 -8.37 17.44 9.90
N ASP A 531 -7.57 18.01 9.02
CA ASP A 531 -8.04 18.90 7.95
C ASP A 531 -8.80 18.13 6.85
N SER A 532 -9.47 18.86 5.98
CA SER A 532 -10.24 18.26 4.88
C SER A 532 -9.33 17.52 3.92
N GLY A 533 -9.66 16.26 3.63
CA GLY A 533 -8.93 15.40 2.70
C GLY A 533 -7.58 14.89 3.20
N ALA A 534 -7.23 15.07 4.47
CA ALA A 534 -5.91 14.75 5.02
C ALA A 534 -5.39 13.34 4.68
N PHE A 535 -6.25 12.33 4.70
CA PHE A 535 -5.94 10.95 4.32
C PHE A 535 -6.71 10.48 3.09
N ALA A 536 -7.23 11.38 2.26
CA ALA A 536 -8.04 10.99 1.11
C ALA A 536 -7.22 10.15 0.12
N GLY A 537 -7.68 8.92 -0.14
CA GLY A 537 -7.01 7.96 -1.03
C GLY A 537 -5.78 7.29 -0.43
N ALA A 538 -5.40 7.58 0.81
CA ALA A 538 -4.22 7.01 1.46
C ALA A 538 -4.32 5.48 1.59
N THR A 539 -3.17 4.80 1.42
CA THR A 539 -3.01 3.37 1.69
C THR A 539 -2.39 3.18 3.07
N PHE A 540 -2.99 2.36 3.92
CA PHE A 540 -2.46 2.03 5.23
C PHE A 540 -1.67 0.71 5.17
N SER A 541 -0.58 0.58 5.96
CA SER A 541 0.30 -0.60 5.92
C SER A 541 -0.36 -1.85 6.50
N GLU A 542 -0.13 -2.99 5.85
CA GLU A 542 -0.45 -4.31 6.41
C GLU A 542 0.64 -4.83 7.37
N TYR A 543 1.86 -4.29 7.30
CA TYR A 543 3.04 -4.78 8.02
C TYR A 543 2.93 -4.81 9.56
N ASP A 544 1.98 -4.07 10.14
CA ASP A 544 1.78 -4.02 11.60
C ASP A 544 0.65 -4.95 12.08
N GLY A 545 0.06 -5.77 11.21
CA GLY A 545 -1.08 -6.66 11.54
C GLY A 545 -2.36 -5.94 12.03
N ASN A 546 -2.34 -4.60 12.14
CA ASN A 546 -3.32 -3.82 12.86
C ASN A 546 -3.84 -2.66 12.01
N ASN A 547 -4.67 -3.00 10.99
CA ASN A 547 -5.32 -2.04 10.10
C ASN A 547 -6.37 -1.17 10.82
N ASN A 548 -6.05 -0.72 12.04
CA ASN A 548 -6.94 0.00 12.93
C ASN A 548 -6.34 1.35 13.33
N ILE A 549 -7.11 2.42 13.20
CA ILE A 549 -6.73 3.76 13.66
C ILE A 549 -7.65 4.23 14.79
N VAL A 550 -7.06 4.81 15.83
CA VAL A 550 -7.82 5.40 16.95
C VAL A 550 -7.61 6.90 16.92
N ILE A 551 -8.66 7.65 16.63
CA ILE A 551 -8.70 9.11 16.66
C ILE A 551 -9.18 9.51 18.04
N GLY A 552 -8.22 9.76 18.93
CA GLY A 552 -8.48 10.00 20.35
C GLY A 552 -7.89 11.32 20.85
N GLY A 553 -7.64 11.37 22.15
CA GLY A 553 -6.95 12.47 22.81
C GLY A 553 -7.66 13.81 22.64
N SER A 554 -6.99 14.77 22.04
CA SER A 554 -7.43 16.16 21.89
C SER A 554 -8.16 16.47 20.59
N ILE A 555 -8.31 15.50 19.67
CA ILE A 555 -8.94 15.76 18.37
C ILE A 555 -10.43 15.99 18.55
N LYS A 556 -10.88 17.21 18.19
CA LYS A 556 -12.28 17.64 18.25
C LYS A 556 -12.95 17.62 16.89
N THR A 557 -12.20 17.86 15.82
CA THR A 557 -12.76 18.04 14.47
C THR A 557 -12.10 17.10 13.46
N ILE A 558 -12.94 16.48 12.64
CA ILE A 558 -12.54 15.70 11.45
C ILE A 558 -13.08 16.44 10.23
N GLY A 559 -12.20 16.81 9.31
CA GLY A 559 -12.53 17.57 8.11
C GLY A 559 -13.34 16.79 7.08
N SER A 560 -13.83 17.48 6.08
CA SER A 560 -14.55 16.86 4.95
C SER A 560 -13.62 15.94 4.16
N LYS A 561 -14.12 14.76 3.75
CA LYS A 561 -13.33 13.75 3.00
C LYS A 561 -12.03 13.29 3.69
N ALA A 562 -11.84 13.54 4.99
CA ALA A 562 -10.57 13.29 5.69
C ALA A 562 -10.04 11.86 5.51
N PHE A 563 -10.89 10.85 5.48
CA PHE A 563 -10.57 9.44 5.25
C PHE A 563 -11.25 8.88 4.00
N ALA A 564 -11.64 9.72 3.05
CA ALA A 564 -12.35 9.26 1.86
C ALA A 564 -11.44 8.41 0.95
N GLY A 565 -11.91 7.23 0.54
CA GLY A 565 -11.19 6.36 -0.39
C GLY A 565 -9.94 5.70 0.19
N THR A 566 -9.77 5.70 1.54
CA THR A 566 -8.65 5.00 2.17
C THR A 566 -8.66 3.51 1.85
N LYS A 567 -7.46 2.95 1.62
CA LYS A 567 -7.24 1.53 1.32
C LYS A 567 -6.64 0.82 2.54
N VAL A 568 -6.93 -0.47 2.69
CA VAL A 568 -6.39 -1.37 3.73
C VAL A 568 -6.87 -1.05 5.16
N LEU A 569 -7.40 0.13 5.42
CA LEU A 569 -7.88 0.54 6.75
C LEU A 569 -9.21 -0.16 7.11
N ARG A 570 -9.17 -1.09 8.07
CA ARG A 570 -10.33 -1.95 8.46
C ARG A 570 -11.18 -1.35 9.58
N THR A 571 -10.56 -0.67 10.54
CA THR A 571 -11.28 -0.07 11.67
C THR A 571 -10.86 1.38 11.92
N ILE A 572 -11.83 2.26 12.05
CA ILE A 572 -11.63 3.61 12.55
C ILE A 572 -12.38 3.76 13.88
N THR A 573 -11.68 4.16 14.93
CA THR A 573 -12.30 4.46 16.24
C THR A 573 -12.22 5.97 16.50
N LEU A 574 -13.36 6.62 16.64
CA LEU A 574 -13.46 8.02 17.07
C LEU A 574 -13.60 8.08 18.59
N GLY A 575 -12.68 8.78 19.24
CA GLY A 575 -12.65 8.99 20.68
C GLY A 575 -13.77 9.91 21.21
N THR A 576 -13.82 10.06 22.52
CA THR A 576 -14.84 10.84 23.21
C THR A 576 -14.71 12.35 23.01
N SER A 577 -13.54 12.84 22.59
CA SER A 577 -13.25 14.26 22.33
C SER A 577 -13.84 14.78 21.02
N VAL A 578 -14.19 13.90 20.07
CA VAL A 578 -14.66 14.31 18.73
C VAL A 578 -16.03 14.95 18.83
N GLU A 579 -16.13 16.18 18.33
CA GLU A 579 -17.33 17.04 18.39
C GLU A 579 -17.92 17.32 17.01
N LYS A 580 -17.07 17.29 15.93
CA LYS A 580 -17.49 17.66 14.57
C LYS A 580 -16.89 16.73 13.53
N ILE A 581 -17.71 16.35 12.53
CA ILE A 581 -17.26 15.51 11.40
C ILE A 581 -17.80 16.13 10.11
N GLY A 582 -16.91 16.37 9.15
CA GLY A 582 -17.21 16.97 7.87
C GLY A 582 -17.91 16.03 6.87
N SER A 583 -18.31 16.59 5.73
CA SER A 583 -18.99 15.86 4.65
C SER A 583 -18.12 14.78 4.06
N TYR A 584 -18.69 13.60 3.78
CA TYR A 584 -17.99 12.49 3.10
C TYR A 584 -16.71 12.03 3.81
N ALA A 585 -16.60 12.27 5.14
CA ALA A 585 -15.35 12.02 5.87
C ALA A 585 -14.80 10.60 5.70
N PHE A 586 -15.65 9.58 5.50
CA PHE A 586 -15.31 8.18 5.36
C PHE A 586 -15.80 7.57 4.03
N ALA A 587 -16.14 8.41 3.05
CA ALA A 587 -16.74 7.95 1.79
C ALA A 587 -15.79 7.06 0.98
N ASN A 588 -16.32 6.00 0.35
CA ASN A 588 -15.59 5.11 -0.55
C ASN A 588 -14.37 4.39 0.07
N SER A 589 -14.25 4.34 1.41
CA SER A 589 -13.26 3.53 2.11
C SER A 589 -13.72 2.06 2.07
N ARG A 590 -13.31 1.31 1.04
CA ARG A 590 -13.88 0.00 0.68
C ARG A 590 -13.54 -1.09 1.69
N ASP A 591 -12.38 -0.98 2.33
CA ASP A 591 -11.88 -1.97 3.28
C ASP A 591 -12.39 -1.71 4.71
N LEU A 592 -13.06 -0.57 4.94
CA LEU A 592 -13.56 -0.21 6.25
C LEU A 592 -14.69 -1.15 6.69
N LYS A 593 -14.39 -2.04 7.64
CA LYS A 593 -15.35 -3.00 8.23
C LYS A 593 -16.06 -2.44 9.45
N VAL A 594 -15.36 -1.63 10.27
CA VAL A 594 -15.90 -1.08 11.52
C VAL A 594 -15.60 0.41 11.65
N LEU A 595 -16.64 1.22 11.82
CA LEU A 595 -16.54 2.61 12.29
C LEU A 595 -17.06 2.69 13.72
N LYS A 596 -16.16 2.76 14.70
CA LYS A 596 -16.49 2.83 16.12
C LYS A 596 -16.51 4.30 16.58
N ILE A 597 -17.64 4.80 17.03
CA ILE A 597 -17.85 6.20 17.45
C ILE A 597 -18.13 6.21 18.95
N LYS A 598 -17.11 6.55 19.77
CA LYS A 598 -17.21 6.58 21.23
C LYS A 598 -17.77 7.90 21.79
N THR A 599 -17.72 8.99 21.00
CA THR A 599 -18.23 10.29 21.45
C THR A 599 -19.75 10.29 21.57
N THR A 600 -20.26 11.04 22.54
CA THR A 600 -21.69 11.32 22.77
C THR A 600 -22.08 12.72 22.32
N LYS A 601 -21.15 13.51 21.77
CA LYS A 601 -21.27 14.96 21.53
C LYS A 601 -21.83 15.33 20.14
N LEU A 602 -22.01 14.33 19.23
CA LEU A 602 -22.47 14.61 17.87
C LEU A 602 -23.94 15.02 17.82
N THR A 603 -24.22 16.08 17.08
CA THR A 603 -25.55 16.66 16.90
C THR A 603 -25.82 16.98 15.42
N SER A 604 -27.03 17.39 15.08
CA SER A 604 -27.37 17.88 13.74
C SER A 604 -26.62 19.18 13.35
N LYS A 605 -26.13 19.93 14.34
CA LYS A 605 -25.31 21.15 14.12
C LYS A 605 -23.85 20.82 13.84
N THR A 606 -23.33 19.67 14.31
CA THR A 606 -21.92 19.28 14.21
C THR A 606 -21.65 18.26 13.09
N LEU A 607 -22.73 17.79 12.43
CA LEU A 607 -22.68 16.90 11.28
C LEU A 607 -23.32 17.55 10.06
N SER A 608 -22.76 17.34 8.88
CA SER A 608 -23.42 17.74 7.63
C SER A 608 -24.40 16.68 7.14
N LYS A 609 -25.34 17.06 6.26
CA LYS A 609 -26.28 16.12 5.63
C LYS A 609 -25.59 14.97 4.84
N LYS A 610 -24.30 15.10 4.53
CA LYS A 610 -23.51 14.14 3.73
C LYS A 610 -22.33 13.54 4.52
N THR A 611 -22.29 13.66 5.85
CA THR A 611 -21.17 13.19 6.68
C THR A 611 -20.89 11.70 6.48
N PHE A 612 -21.93 10.86 6.47
CA PHE A 612 -21.84 9.41 6.34
C PHE A 612 -22.17 8.89 4.93
N ALA A 613 -22.32 9.78 3.96
CA ALA A 613 -22.56 9.37 2.59
C ALA A 613 -21.35 8.62 2.01
N GLY A 614 -21.60 7.56 1.24
CA GLY A 614 -20.56 6.75 0.61
C GLY A 614 -19.95 5.68 1.50
N ILE A 615 -20.41 5.50 2.75
CA ILE A 615 -20.06 4.33 3.56
C ILE A 615 -20.77 3.09 2.99
N THR A 616 -20.03 2.00 2.80
CA THR A 616 -20.55 0.78 2.18
C THR A 616 -21.39 -0.05 3.15
N SER A 617 -22.26 -0.94 2.63
CA SER A 617 -23.04 -1.88 3.43
C SER A 617 -22.19 -2.91 4.19
N LYS A 618 -20.93 -3.10 3.77
CA LYS A 618 -19.94 -3.97 4.45
C LYS A 618 -19.46 -3.38 5.79
N THR A 619 -19.65 -2.07 6.01
CA THR A 619 -19.23 -1.39 7.24
C THR A 619 -20.29 -1.53 8.33
N THR A 620 -19.87 -1.87 9.56
CA THR A 620 -20.71 -1.76 10.76
C THR A 620 -20.34 -0.49 11.53
N VAL A 621 -21.31 0.37 11.80
CA VAL A 621 -21.12 1.55 12.67
C VAL A 621 -21.47 1.17 14.11
N LYS A 622 -20.51 1.32 15.04
CA LYS A 622 -20.71 1.05 16.48
C LYS A 622 -20.75 2.36 17.26
N VAL A 623 -21.72 2.50 18.16
CA VAL A 623 -21.98 3.74 18.93
C VAL A 623 -22.27 3.44 20.41
N PRO A 624 -22.10 4.40 21.34
CA PRO A 624 -22.45 4.20 22.75
C PRO A 624 -23.89 3.71 22.92
N LYS A 625 -24.12 2.72 23.79
CA LYS A 625 -25.44 2.14 24.07
C LYS A 625 -26.47 3.22 24.39
N SER A 626 -26.11 4.23 25.20
CA SER A 626 -26.96 5.38 25.58
C SER A 626 -27.35 6.29 24.40
N LYS A 627 -26.63 6.24 23.27
CA LYS A 627 -26.89 7.05 22.07
C LYS A 627 -27.39 6.24 20.87
N LEU A 628 -27.56 4.93 21.00
CA LEU A 628 -27.85 4.04 19.87
C LEU A 628 -29.07 4.49 19.06
N SER A 629 -30.20 4.71 19.68
CA SER A 629 -31.44 5.14 19.02
C SER A 629 -31.30 6.53 18.38
N ALA A 630 -30.79 7.50 19.17
CA ALA A 630 -30.59 8.88 18.72
C ALA A 630 -29.60 8.97 17.55
N TYR A 631 -28.45 8.26 17.62
CA TYR A 631 -27.43 8.29 16.57
C TYR A 631 -27.85 7.49 15.32
N LYS A 632 -28.60 6.42 15.48
CA LYS A 632 -29.18 5.71 14.33
C LYS A 632 -30.07 6.64 13.50
N LYS A 633 -30.94 7.44 14.17
CA LYS A 633 -31.82 8.43 13.54
C LYS A 633 -31.02 9.60 12.91
N LEU A 634 -30.06 10.15 13.67
CA LEU A 634 -29.21 11.26 13.25
C LEU A 634 -28.35 10.89 12.04
N PHE A 635 -27.66 9.74 12.06
CA PHE A 635 -26.73 9.34 10.99
C PHE A 635 -27.46 9.03 9.68
N ARG A 636 -28.71 8.51 9.75
CA ARG A 636 -29.57 8.36 8.54
C ARG A 636 -29.86 9.72 7.90
N LYS A 637 -30.18 10.75 8.71
CA LYS A 637 -30.34 12.13 8.21
C LYS A 637 -29.04 12.71 7.65
N CYS A 638 -27.89 12.22 8.10
CA CYS A 638 -26.56 12.64 7.65
C CYS A 638 -25.95 11.75 6.57
N GLY A 639 -26.78 11.01 5.83
CA GLY A 639 -26.37 10.30 4.61
C GLY A 639 -25.95 8.84 4.81
N LEU A 640 -26.15 8.25 6.01
CA LEU A 640 -25.85 6.83 6.22
C LEU A 640 -26.91 5.95 5.54
N SER A 641 -26.50 5.08 4.64
CA SER A 641 -27.39 4.15 3.90
C SER A 641 -28.17 3.23 4.84
N LYS A 642 -29.44 2.95 4.52
CA LYS A 642 -30.31 2.02 5.28
C LYS A 642 -29.69 0.64 5.46
N ASN A 643 -28.87 0.19 4.51
CA ASN A 643 -28.20 -1.12 4.50
C ASN A 643 -26.98 -1.21 5.43
N VAL A 644 -26.52 -0.09 6.00
CA VAL A 644 -25.40 -0.08 6.95
C VAL A 644 -25.91 -0.42 8.35
N LYS A 645 -25.31 -1.44 8.99
CA LYS A 645 -25.69 -1.85 10.36
C LYS A 645 -25.18 -0.82 11.39
N VAL A 646 -26.06 -0.40 12.32
CA VAL A 646 -25.68 0.42 13.48
C VAL A 646 -25.95 -0.38 14.75
N LYS A 647 -24.91 -0.62 15.56
CA LYS A 647 -24.94 -1.44 16.78
C LYS A 647 -24.40 -0.66 17.98
N ALA A 648 -24.70 -1.10 19.18
CA ALA A 648 -24.03 -0.65 20.40
C ALA A 648 -22.55 -1.11 20.42
N ILE A 649 -21.70 -0.30 21.14
CA ILE A 649 -20.32 -0.69 21.47
C ILE A 649 -20.39 -1.71 22.61
#